data_b35bed142746a85fedb44335064b8cf9
#
_entry.id   b35bed142746a85fedb44335064b8cf9
#
_cell.length_a   1.000
_cell.length_b   1.000
_cell.length_c   1.000
_cell.angle_alpha   90.00
_cell.angle_beta   90.00
_cell.angle_gamma   90.00
#
_symmetry.space_group_name_H-M   'P 1'
#
loop_
_entity.id
_entity.type
_entity.pdbx_description
1 polymer ?
#
loop_
_entity_poly.entity_id
_entity_poly.type
_entity_poly.pdbx_seq_one_letter_code
_entity_poly.pdbx_strand_id
1 'polypeptide(L)'
;MVALTFPDGARRDYPSGITGYDIAKGISPSLAKRTVAMALDGALADLNDAIERDAKIEFLTREDPRALELIRHDAAHVLAEAVQTLWPGTQVTIGPVIENGFYYDFFRNQPFTPEDFPEIEKKMREIIARDRPFTKEVWSRDEAKRVFRDKGELFKVELVDAIPDNQEIKIYKQGDWFDLCRGPHMTSTAKVGNAFKLMKVAGAYWRGDSNREMLSRIYGTAFAKQEELDAYLKQIEEAEKRDHRKLGREMDLFHFQEEAPGSVFWHPKGWTLFQILENYIRRRQTDAGYVEVNSPQLMDSSLWVASGHMATFRENMFLTEPRADDERTFVIKPMNCPGHIQIFKNGLKSYRDLPFKLAEFGKVHRFEPSGALHGLMRVRAFTQDDAHVFITDAQIAAESLAMNDLILSIYEDFGFSDVTIKFSDRPDKRIGDDAVWDKAEAALMQALETSGRPWTLNKGEGAFYGPKLEYVLRDAIGRDWQCGTVQVDLNMPGRLGAFYIDEHSNKVTPVMLHRAMFGSLERFIGILIEHHGGHLPLWLSPLQAVVATITDDADPYAREVVAAARRLGLRVEDDLRNEKINYKVREHSLAKVPALLVVGRKESADRTVSIRRLGKEGQTVLPLDKALQALADEAVPPDVRRLKQAA
;
A
#
# COMPACT_ATOMS: atom_id res chain seq x y z
N MET A 1 -47.54 0.82 14.99
CA MET A 1 -47.07 -0.49 14.48
C MET A 1 -45.98 -0.20 13.45
N VAL A 2 -44.94 -1.00 13.47
CA VAL A 2 -43.85 -0.97 12.47
C VAL A 2 -43.78 -2.34 11.79
N ALA A 3 -43.62 -2.35 10.48
CA ALA A 3 -43.52 -3.59 9.71
C ALA A 3 -42.05 -3.89 9.42
N LEU A 4 -41.58 -5.00 9.94
CA LEU A 4 -40.17 -5.41 9.79
C LEU A 4 -40.05 -6.58 8.81
N THR A 5 -39.14 -6.45 7.85
CA THR A 5 -38.80 -7.51 6.89
C THR A 5 -37.52 -8.20 7.32
N PHE A 6 -37.57 -9.50 7.53
CA PHE A 6 -36.44 -10.33 7.93
C PHE A 6 -35.64 -10.85 6.73
N PRO A 7 -34.40 -11.38 6.91
CA PRO A 7 -33.57 -11.89 5.83
C PRO A 7 -34.21 -13.03 5.00
N ASP A 8 -35.12 -13.81 5.61
CA ASP A 8 -35.89 -14.87 4.95
C ASP A 8 -37.08 -14.34 4.10
N GLY A 9 -37.26 -13.01 4.04
CA GLY A 9 -38.35 -12.35 3.36
C GLY A 9 -39.65 -12.27 4.19
N ALA A 10 -39.72 -12.83 5.38
CA ALA A 10 -40.90 -12.76 6.23
C ALA A 10 -41.13 -11.34 6.72
N ARG A 11 -42.36 -10.83 6.57
CA ARG A 11 -42.79 -9.54 7.11
C ARG A 11 -43.62 -9.73 8.34
N ARG A 12 -43.30 -9.02 9.42
CA ARG A 12 -44.02 -9.10 10.71
C ARG A 12 -44.25 -7.70 11.26
N ASP A 13 -45.45 -7.50 11.84
CA ASP A 13 -45.81 -6.23 12.45
C ASP A 13 -45.53 -6.26 13.96
N TYR A 14 -44.92 -5.19 14.47
CA TYR A 14 -44.59 -5.03 15.88
C TYR A 14 -45.09 -3.67 16.41
N PRO A 15 -45.28 -3.52 17.73
CA PRO A 15 -45.52 -2.19 18.31
C PRO A 15 -44.38 -1.21 17.95
N SER A 16 -44.70 0.04 17.63
CA SER A 16 -43.69 1.09 17.49
C SER A 16 -42.93 1.28 18.80
N GLY A 17 -41.61 1.47 18.72
CA GLY A 17 -40.74 1.55 19.89
C GLY A 17 -40.20 0.21 20.39
N ILE A 18 -40.56 -0.92 19.76
CA ILE A 18 -39.97 -2.22 20.08
C ILE A 18 -38.45 -2.19 19.85
N THR A 19 -37.69 -2.92 20.67
CA THR A 19 -36.24 -3.04 20.51
C THR A 19 -35.84 -4.27 19.69
N GLY A 20 -34.69 -4.23 19.05
CA GLY A 20 -34.12 -5.43 18.41
C GLY A 20 -33.90 -6.57 19.40
N TYR A 21 -33.55 -6.25 20.66
CA TYR A 21 -33.42 -7.26 21.74
C TYR A 21 -34.73 -7.99 22.04
N ASP A 22 -35.83 -7.26 22.16
CA ASP A 22 -37.15 -7.85 22.44
C ASP A 22 -37.61 -8.76 21.30
N ILE A 23 -37.37 -8.33 20.06
CA ILE A 23 -37.67 -9.13 18.87
C ILE A 23 -36.82 -10.40 18.85
N ALA A 24 -35.51 -10.29 19.04
CA ALA A 24 -34.62 -11.45 19.08
C ALA A 24 -34.99 -12.43 20.19
N LYS A 25 -35.37 -11.92 21.37
CA LYS A 25 -35.83 -12.70 22.52
C LYS A 25 -37.17 -13.40 22.24
N GLY A 26 -38.08 -12.71 21.55
CA GLY A 26 -39.37 -13.28 21.12
C GLY A 26 -39.20 -14.39 20.07
N ILE A 27 -38.16 -14.34 19.23
CA ILE A 27 -37.81 -15.43 18.31
C ILE A 27 -37.18 -16.60 19.04
N SER A 28 -36.12 -16.36 19.82
CA SER A 28 -35.55 -17.35 20.74
C SER A 28 -34.59 -16.68 21.75
N PRO A 29 -34.56 -17.18 23.03
CA PRO A 29 -33.59 -16.72 24.03
C PRO A 29 -32.12 -16.90 23.58
N SER A 30 -31.84 -17.95 22.81
CA SER A 30 -30.51 -18.22 22.26
C SER A 30 -30.10 -17.16 21.25
N LEU A 31 -31.02 -16.71 20.40
CA LEU A 31 -30.76 -15.63 19.44
C LEU A 31 -30.43 -14.33 20.18
N ALA A 32 -31.28 -13.91 21.14
CA ALA A 32 -31.03 -12.69 21.92
C ALA A 32 -29.67 -12.72 22.63
N LYS A 33 -29.27 -13.86 23.18
CA LYS A 33 -27.97 -14.03 23.86
C LYS A 33 -26.78 -13.89 22.91
N ARG A 34 -26.90 -14.40 21.67
CA ARG A 34 -25.79 -14.38 20.68
C ARG A 34 -25.71 -13.08 19.89
N THR A 35 -26.84 -12.38 19.75
CA THR A 35 -26.91 -11.12 19.00
C THR A 35 -26.14 -10.01 19.73
N VAL A 36 -25.30 -9.30 19.03
CA VAL A 36 -24.49 -8.20 19.57
C VAL A 36 -24.98 -6.83 19.09
N ALA A 37 -25.60 -6.76 17.91
CA ALA A 37 -26.17 -5.56 17.31
C ALA A 37 -27.28 -5.95 16.32
N MET A 38 -27.99 -4.94 15.78
CA MET A 38 -28.88 -5.12 14.64
C MET A 38 -28.43 -4.24 13.47
N ALA A 39 -28.87 -4.60 12.27
CA ALA A 39 -28.81 -3.70 11.12
C ALA A 39 -30.24 -3.37 10.69
N LEU A 40 -30.51 -2.08 10.48
CA LEU A 40 -31.77 -1.57 9.95
C LEU A 40 -31.52 -0.98 8.57
N ASP A 41 -32.11 -1.57 7.54
CA ASP A 41 -31.85 -1.24 6.13
C ASP A 41 -30.34 -1.27 5.79
N GLY A 42 -29.59 -2.19 6.40
CA GLY A 42 -28.16 -2.37 6.24
C GLY A 42 -27.27 -1.49 7.14
N ALA A 43 -27.84 -0.48 7.81
CA ALA A 43 -27.08 0.36 8.75
C ALA A 43 -27.03 -0.26 10.14
N LEU A 44 -25.83 -0.31 10.75
CA LEU A 44 -25.63 -0.82 12.11
C LEU A 44 -26.34 0.07 13.14
N ALA A 45 -26.97 -0.56 14.12
CA ALA A 45 -27.68 0.09 15.24
C ALA A 45 -27.51 -0.72 16.53
N ASP A 46 -27.63 -0.02 17.67
CA ASP A 46 -27.66 -0.68 18.98
C ASP A 46 -28.85 -1.66 19.05
N LEU A 47 -28.62 -2.84 19.58
CA LEU A 47 -29.69 -3.84 19.71
C LEU A 47 -30.86 -3.36 20.58
N ASN A 48 -30.60 -2.43 21.50
CA ASN A 48 -31.57 -1.86 22.41
C ASN A 48 -32.23 -0.55 21.92
N ASP A 49 -31.92 -0.12 20.68
CA ASP A 49 -32.56 1.05 20.08
C ASP A 49 -34.03 0.76 19.77
N ALA A 50 -34.88 1.75 20.02
CA ALA A 50 -36.29 1.70 19.66
C ALA A 50 -36.46 1.79 18.14
N ILE A 51 -37.24 0.88 17.57
CA ILE A 51 -37.55 0.85 16.14
C ILE A 51 -38.91 1.55 15.94
N GLU A 52 -38.87 2.69 15.25
CA GLU A 52 -40.05 3.57 15.10
C GLU A 52 -40.57 3.63 13.66
N ARG A 53 -39.92 2.97 12.73
CA ARG A 53 -40.29 2.97 11.29
C ARG A 53 -40.18 1.56 10.69
N ASP A 54 -40.87 1.36 9.57
CA ASP A 54 -40.70 0.16 8.74
C ASP A 54 -39.24 0.05 8.28
N ALA A 55 -38.68 -1.15 8.34
CA ALA A 55 -37.30 -1.41 7.95
C ALA A 55 -37.04 -2.90 7.62
N LYS A 56 -35.94 -3.15 6.93
CA LYS A 56 -35.33 -4.49 6.90
C LYS A 56 -34.47 -4.67 8.14
N ILE A 57 -34.69 -5.73 8.90
CA ILE A 57 -33.94 -6.01 10.13
C ILE A 57 -33.07 -7.24 9.97
N GLU A 58 -31.81 -7.14 10.41
CA GLU A 58 -30.89 -8.26 10.54
C GLU A 58 -30.30 -8.29 11.95
N PHE A 59 -30.09 -9.49 12.50
CA PHE A 59 -29.43 -9.68 13.79
C PHE A 59 -28.00 -10.13 13.58
N LEU A 60 -27.05 -9.35 14.08
CA LEU A 60 -25.63 -9.63 13.94
C LEU A 60 -25.13 -10.39 15.17
N THR A 61 -24.47 -11.53 14.93
CA THR A 61 -23.68 -12.21 15.96
C THR A 61 -22.24 -11.69 15.93
N ARG A 62 -21.46 -12.06 16.95
CA ARG A 62 -20.06 -11.62 17.07
C ARG A 62 -19.18 -12.11 15.91
N GLU A 63 -19.57 -13.18 15.23
CA GLU A 63 -18.88 -13.78 14.09
C GLU A 63 -19.25 -13.13 12.74
N ASP A 64 -20.26 -12.24 12.71
CA ASP A 64 -20.59 -11.48 11.50
C ASP A 64 -19.43 -10.53 11.18
N PRO A 65 -18.94 -10.48 9.93
CA PRO A 65 -17.84 -9.57 9.56
C PRO A 65 -18.09 -8.09 9.92
N ARG A 66 -19.35 -7.63 9.88
CA ARG A 66 -19.75 -6.28 10.26
C ARG A 66 -19.60 -6.01 11.75
N ALA A 67 -19.67 -7.05 12.60
CA ALA A 67 -19.47 -6.93 14.04
C ALA A 67 -18.01 -6.64 14.43
N LEU A 68 -17.05 -6.87 13.53
CA LEU A 68 -15.63 -6.60 13.81
C LEU A 68 -15.38 -5.10 14.08
N GLU A 69 -16.08 -4.22 13.39
CA GLU A 69 -16.03 -2.78 13.64
C GLU A 69 -16.52 -2.45 15.07
N LEU A 70 -17.63 -3.08 15.51
CA LEU A 70 -18.16 -2.90 16.86
C LEU A 70 -17.22 -3.46 17.93
N ILE A 71 -16.62 -4.62 17.71
CA ILE A 71 -15.62 -5.21 18.61
C ILE A 71 -14.44 -4.24 18.81
N ARG A 72 -13.95 -3.63 17.75
CA ARG A 72 -12.85 -2.64 17.79
C ARG A 72 -13.26 -1.36 18.47
N HIS A 73 -14.46 -0.87 18.17
CA HIS A 73 -15.01 0.34 18.79
C HIS A 73 -15.16 0.15 20.31
N ASP A 74 -15.78 -0.94 20.74
CA ASP A 74 -15.98 -1.23 22.16
C ASP A 74 -14.66 -1.51 22.88
N ALA A 75 -13.69 -2.12 22.18
CA ALA A 75 -12.34 -2.29 22.71
C ALA A 75 -11.63 -0.93 22.96
N ALA A 76 -11.89 0.08 22.13
CA ALA A 76 -11.39 1.44 22.35
C ALA A 76 -12.00 2.07 23.62
N HIS A 77 -13.31 1.87 23.86
CA HIS A 77 -13.97 2.31 25.10
C HIS A 77 -13.44 1.58 26.33
N VAL A 78 -13.24 0.26 26.24
CA VAL A 78 -12.63 -0.55 27.32
C VAL A 78 -11.20 -0.10 27.60
N LEU A 79 -10.42 0.27 26.57
CA LEU A 79 -9.09 0.86 26.74
C LEU A 79 -9.16 2.19 27.49
N ALA A 80 -10.11 3.07 27.13
CA ALA A 80 -10.25 4.37 27.77
C ALA A 80 -10.64 4.24 29.25
N GLU A 81 -11.59 3.35 29.61
CA GLU A 81 -11.93 3.04 31.00
C GLU A 81 -10.72 2.46 31.74
N ALA A 82 -9.99 1.54 31.13
CA ALA A 82 -8.80 0.93 31.75
C ALA A 82 -7.75 1.98 32.10
N VAL A 83 -7.44 2.87 31.16
CA VAL A 83 -6.46 3.94 31.35
C VAL A 83 -6.89 4.91 32.44
N GLN A 84 -8.13 5.39 32.43
CA GLN A 84 -8.62 6.29 33.48
C GLN A 84 -8.74 5.63 34.86
N THR A 85 -8.98 4.33 34.91
CA THR A 85 -9.00 3.57 36.16
C THR A 85 -7.59 3.44 36.75
N LEU A 86 -6.58 3.21 35.94
CA LEU A 86 -5.19 3.06 36.38
C LEU A 86 -4.56 4.41 36.70
N TRP A 87 -4.85 5.43 35.92
CA TRP A 87 -4.30 6.79 36.08
C TRP A 87 -5.44 7.82 36.13
N PRO A 88 -6.08 8.00 37.28
CA PRO A 88 -7.10 9.03 37.48
C PRO A 88 -6.59 10.43 37.09
N GLY A 89 -7.45 11.21 36.43
CA GLY A 89 -7.10 12.53 35.91
C GLY A 89 -6.51 12.53 34.49
N THR A 90 -6.26 11.37 33.90
CA THR A 90 -5.97 11.29 32.45
C THR A 90 -7.22 11.72 31.67
N GLN A 91 -7.07 12.70 30.78
CA GLN A 91 -8.17 13.13 29.92
C GLN A 91 -8.24 12.24 28.68
N VAL A 92 -9.46 11.88 28.30
CA VAL A 92 -9.75 11.09 27.10
C VAL A 92 -10.29 12.02 26.00
N THR A 93 -9.96 11.70 24.74
CA THR A 93 -10.38 12.54 23.61
C THR A 93 -11.26 11.77 22.64
N ILE A 94 -10.66 11.10 21.63
CA ILE A 94 -11.37 10.32 20.62
C ILE A 94 -10.72 8.95 20.45
N GLY A 95 -11.55 7.94 20.14
CA GLY A 95 -11.14 6.55 19.94
C GLY A 95 -11.79 5.92 18.72
N PRO A 96 -11.43 6.32 17.47
CA PRO A 96 -12.02 5.76 16.26
C PRO A 96 -11.47 4.37 15.95
N VAL A 97 -12.30 3.60 15.22
CA VAL A 97 -11.87 2.39 14.53
C VAL A 97 -11.05 2.77 13.31
N ILE A 98 -10.04 1.97 13.02
CA ILE A 98 -9.21 2.04 11.82
C ILE A 98 -9.20 0.68 11.12
N GLU A 99 -8.67 0.60 9.90
CA GLU A 99 -8.74 -0.59 9.04
C GLU A 99 -8.42 -1.92 9.78
N ASN A 100 -7.32 -1.97 10.53
CA ASN A 100 -6.90 -3.19 11.23
C ASN A 100 -6.85 -3.06 12.75
N GLY A 101 -7.68 -2.18 13.32
CA GLY A 101 -7.69 -1.98 14.76
C GLY A 101 -8.46 -0.75 15.19
N PHE A 102 -7.96 -0.14 16.23
CA PHE A 102 -8.50 1.09 16.82
C PHE A 102 -7.35 1.88 17.44
N TYR A 103 -7.59 3.12 17.78
CA TYR A 103 -6.73 3.85 18.70
C TYR A 103 -7.58 4.66 19.69
N TYR A 104 -6.93 5.15 20.74
CA TYR A 104 -7.51 6.17 21.61
C TYR A 104 -6.44 7.19 21.98
N ASP A 105 -6.83 8.48 21.98
CA ASP A 105 -5.95 9.59 22.29
C ASP A 105 -6.15 10.05 23.73
N PHE A 106 -5.06 10.16 24.48
CA PHE A 106 -5.03 10.49 25.88
C PHE A 106 -4.13 11.70 26.15
N PHE A 107 -4.54 12.53 27.09
CA PHE A 107 -3.70 13.60 27.61
C PHE A 107 -3.40 13.37 29.08
N ARG A 108 -2.13 13.30 29.40
CA ARG A 108 -1.58 13.33 30.76
C ARG A 108 -0.16 13.91 30.76
N ASN A 109 0.32 14.38 31.93
CA ASN A 109 1.63 15.03 32.04
C ASN A 109 2.80 14.09 31.69
N GLN A 110 2.70 12.79 32.01
CA GLN A 110 3.69 11.79 31.65
C GLN A 110 3.15 10.97 30.48
N PRO A 111 3.79 11.01 29.28
CA PRO A 111 3.39 10.20 28.15
C PRO A 111 3.36 8.70 28.44
N PHE A 112 2.51 7.96 27.74
CA PHE A 112 2.51 6.50 27.79
C PHE A 112 3.69 5.92 27.02
N THR A 113 4.12 4.74 27.46
CA THR A 113 5.18 3.96 26.81
C THR A 113 4.68 2.51 26.60
N PRO A 114 5.33 1.71 25.74
CA PRO A 114 4.95 0.30 25.57
C PRO A 114 5.04 -0.54 26.83
N GLU A 115 5.83 -0.12 27.81
CA GLU A 115 5.97 -0.78 29.12
C GLU A 115 4.66 -0.72 29.95
N ASP A 116 3.78 0.25 29.68
CA ASP A 116 2.48 0.39 30.33
C ASP A 116 1.45 -0.65 29.81
N PHE A 117 1.67 -1.21 28.60
CA PHE A 117 0.69 -2.07 27.93
C PHE A 117 0.26 -3.33 28.72
N PRO A 118 1.17 -4.09 29.37
CA PRO A 118 0.75 -5.26 30.11
C PRO A 118 -0.25 -4.96 31.25
N GLU A 119 -0.06 -3.81 31.93
CA GLU A 119 -0.96 -3.37 32.99
C GLU A 119 -2.29 -2.90 32.43
N ILE A 120 -2.29 -2.14 31.34
CA ILE A 120 -3.50 -1.70 30.65
C ILE A 120 -4.30 -2.90 30.12
N GLU A 121 -3.66 -3.84 29.41
CA GLU A 121 -4.31 -5.04 28.90
C GLU A 121 -4.90 -5.91 30.00
N LYS A 122 -4.22 -6.03 31.14
CA LYS A 122 -4.76 -6.73 32.31
C LYS A 122 -6.04 -6.05 32.79
N LYS A 123 -6.03 -4.72 32.91
CA LYS A 123 -7.20 -3.95 33.35
C LYS A 123 -8.34 -4.05 32.34
N MET A 124 -8.05 -4.01 31.04
CA MET A 124 -9.06 -4.24 30.01
C MET A 124 -9.75 -5.60 30.16
N ARG A 125 -8.99 -6.68 30.40
CA ARG A 125 -9.56 -8.01 30.64
C ARG A 125 -10.44 -8.05 31.89
N GLU A 126 -10.07 -7.34 32.96
CA GLU A 126 -10.89 -7.21 34.17
C GLU A 126 -12.23 -6.51 33.89
N ILE A 127 -12.19 -5.43 33.06
CA ILE A 127 -13.40 -4.68 32.66
C ILE A 127 -14.31 -5.55 31.79
N ILE A 128 -13.75 -6.24 30.79
CA ILE A 128 -14.47 -7.19 29.94
C ILE A 128 -15.18 -8.28 30.79
N ALA A 129 -14.47 -8.84 31.76
CA ALA A 129 -15.00 -9.89 32.62
C ALA A 129 -16.14 -9.44 33.55
N ARG A 130 -16.31 -8.14 33.78
CA ARG A 130 -17.43 -7.58 34.56
C ARG A 130 -18.76 -7.70 33.84
N ASP A 131 -18.77 -7.87 32.50
CA ASP A 131 -19.97 -8.00 31.65
C ASP A 131 -20.98 -6.87 31.88
N ARG A 132 -20.52 -5.63 31.88
CA ARG A 132 -21.39 -4.47 32.08
C ARG A 132 -22.11 -4.11 30.76
N PRO A 133 -23.42 -3.81 30.81
CA PRO A 133 -24.14 -3.41 29.60
C PRO A 133 -23.68 -2.05 29.11
N PHE A 134 -23.64 -1.90 27.77
CA PHE A 134 -23.59 -0.57 27.14
C PHE A 134 -24.99 0.01 27.14
N THR A 135 -25.12 1.23 27.68
CA THR A 135 -26.38 1.96 27.71
C THR A 135 -26.19 3.36 27.14
N LYS A 136 -27.17 3.81 26.34
CA LYS A 136 -27.14 5.10 25.67
C LYS A 136 -28.05 6.10 26.38
N GLU A 137 -27.55 7.30 26.62
CA GLU A 137 -28.31 8.45 27.08
C GLU A 137 -28.12 9.62 26.09
N VAL A 138 -29.15 10.45 25.96
CA VAL A 138 -29.06 11.71 25.20
C VAL A 138 -29.09 12.84 26.22
N TRP A 139 -28.00 13.61 26.25
CA TRP A 139 -27.90 14.76 27.17
C TRP A 139 -28.09 16.08 26.43
N SER A 140 -28.55 17.10 27.16
CA SER A 140 -28.49 18.48 26.65
C SER A 140 -27.03 18.92 26.52
N ARG A 141 -26.75 19.88 25.63
CA ARG A 141 -25.41 20.45 25.44
C ARG A 141 -24.84 21.01 26.74
N ASP A 142 -25.66 21.75 27.48
CA ASP A 142 -25.25 22.38 28.74
C ASP A 142 -24.94 21.34 29.82
N GLU A 143 -25.74 20.30 29.90
CA GLU A 143 -25.51 19.18 30.83
C GLU A 143 -24.22 18.46 30.48
N ALA A 144 -24.00 18.06 29.22
CA ALA A 144 -22.80 17.39 28.78
C ALA A 144 -21.55 18.23 29.08
N LYS A 145 -21.56 19.51 28.74
CA LYS A 145 -20.44 20.42 29.02
C LYS A 145 -20.17 20.59 30.50
N ARG A 146 -21.22 20.69 31.33
CA ARG A 146 -21.09 20.81 32.79
C ARG A 146 -20.44 19.53 33.35
N VAL A 147 -20.98 18.36 33.02
CA VAL A 147 -20.48 17.07 33.53
C VAL A 147 -19.04 16.80 33.11
N PHE A 148 -18.68 17.01 31.83
CA PHE A 148 -17.30 16.83 31.38
C PHE A 148 -16.34 17.85 32.00
N ARG A 149 -16.78 19.09 32.21
CA ARG A 149 -15.97 20.10 32.92
C ARG A 149 -15.71 19.72 34.37
N ASP A 150 -16.76 19.26 35.08
CA ASP A 150 -16.66 18.82 36.47
C ASP A 150 -15.73 17.60 36.63
N LYS A 151 -15.63 16.75 35.58
CA LYS A 151 -14.67 15.64 35.52
C LYS A 151 -13.26 16.07 35.08
N GLY A 152 -13.05 17.31 34.66
CA GLY A 152 -11.77 17.77 34.12
C GLY A 152 -11.49 17.35 32.67
N GLU A 153 -12.50 16.85 31.95
CA GLU A 153 -12.43 16.37 30.57
C GLU A 153 -12.58 17.53 29.56
N LEU A 154 -11.62 18.45 29.53
CA LEU A 154 -11.73 19.69 28.76
C LEU A 154 -11.78 19.45 27.25
N PHE A 155 -11.08 18.43 26.74
CA PHE A 155 -11.17 18.07 25.32
C PHE A 155 -12.57 17.58 24.94
N LYS A 156 -13.28 16.89 25.83
CA LYS A 156 -14.68 16.49 25.62
C LYS A 156 -15.61 17.71 25.57
N VAL A 157 -15.34 18.74 26.36
CA VAL A 157 -16.10 20.00 26.29
C VAL A 157 -15.95 20.64 24.90
N GLU A 158 -14.73 20.71 24.37
CA GLU A 158 -14.47 21.22 23.01
C GLU A 158 -15.14 20.36 21.92
N LEU A 159 -15.19 19.03 22.11
CA LEU A 159 -15.88 18.15 21.18
C LEU A 159 -17.40 18.37 21.19
N VAL A 160 -18.00 18.55 22.36
CA VAL A 160 -19.43 18.87 22.51
C VAL A 160 -19.76 20.20 21.81
N ASP A 161 -18.88 21.20 21.93
CA ASP A 161 -19.06 22.51 21.24
C ASP A 161 -19.00 22.39 19.72
N ALA A 162 -18.22 21.43 19.20
CA ALA A 162 -18.07 21.19 17.77
C ALA A 162 -19.23 20.38 17.14
N ILE A 163 -20.09 19.75 17.94
CA ILE A 163 -21.26 19.02 17.41
C ILE A 163 -22.29 20.04 16.92
N PRO A 164 -22.82 19.92 15.68
CA PRO A 164 -23.86 20.77 15.16
C PRO A 164 -25.12 20.77 16.05
N ASP A 165 -25.83 21.90 16.11
CA ASP A 165 -27.01 22.06 17.01
C ASP A 165 -28.18 21.14 16.66
N ASN A 166 -28.26 20.66 15.43
CA ASN A 166 -29.24 19.69 14.94
C ASN A 166 -28.90 18.22 15.22
N GLN A 167 -27.78 17.94 15.90
CA GLN A 167 -27.36 16.59 16.27
C GLN A 167 -27.47 16.36 17.77
N GLU A 168 -27.90 15.15 18.12
CA GLU A 168 -27.99 14.68 19.51
C GLU A 168 -26.61 14.46 20.12
N ILE A 169 -26.47 14.81 21.39
CA ILE A 169 -25.27 14.51 22.17
C ILE A 169 -25.49 13.19 22.88
N LYS A 170 -24.90 12.13 22.33
CA LYS A 170 -25.04 10.77 22.83
C LYS A 170 -23.91 10.44 23.79
N ILE A 171 -24.30 9.94 24.95
CA ILE A 171 -23.39 9.45 25.98
C ILE A 171 -23.60 7.96 26.12
N TYR A 172 -22.53 7.20 26.00
CA TYR A 172 -22.55 5.76 26.23
C TYR A 172 -21.90 5.43 27.56
N LYS A 173 -22.59 4.61 28.36
CA LYS A 173 -22.14 4.17 29.66
C LYS A 173 -21.83 2.68 29.64
N GLN A 174 -20.78 2.29 30.37
CA GLN A 174 -20.43 0.89 30.68
C GLN A 174 -20.20 0.76 32.19
N GLY A 175 -21.31 0.52 32.93
CA GLY A 175 -21.31 0.62 34.38
C GLY A 175 -21.24 2.09 34.83
N ASP A 176 -20.25 2.43 35.67
CA ASP A 176 -20.07 3.78 36.20
C ASP A 176 -19.22 4.68 35.29
N TRP A 177 -18.54 4.11 34.31
CA TRP A 177 -17.76 4.84 33.33
C TRP A 177 -18.63 5.24 32.13
N PHE A 178 -18.37 6.41 31.55
CA PHE A 178 -19.09 6.89 30.38
C PHE A 178 -18.23 7.77 29.48
N ASP A 179 -18.63 7.84 28.22
CA ASP A 179 -17.97 8.66 27.20
C ASP A 179 -18.95 9.28 26.20
N LEU A 180 -18.52 10.39 25.58
CA LEU A 180 -19.16 11.01 24.43
C LEU A 180 -18.89 10.17 23.20
N CYS A 181 -19.91 9.57 22.59
CA CYS A 181 -19.77 8.69 21.45
C CYS A 181 -20.98 8.72 20.53
N ARG A 182 -20.76 8.47 19.24
CA ARG A 182 -21.84 8.37 18.25
C ARG A 182 -22.55 7.01 18.27
N GLY A 183 -21.86 5.97 18.73
CA GLY A 183 -22.29 4.58 18.61
C GLY A 183 -22.22 4.06 17.15
N PRO A 184 -22.83 2.89 16.85
CA PRO A 184 -23.43 1.98 17.83
C PRO A 184 -22.41 1.17 18.64
N HIS A 185 -22.90 0.52 19.71
CA HIS A 185 -22.14 -0.39 20.56
C HIS A 185 -22.79 -1.77 20.64
N MET A 186 -22.02 -2.78 21.03
CA MET A 186 -22.54 -4.10 21.35
C MET A 186 -23.33 -4.07 22.67
N THR A 187 -23.90 -5.21 23.06
CA THR A 187 -24.80 -5.27 24.22
C THR A 187 -24.10 -5.17 25.57
N SER A 188 -22.83 -5.58 25.67
CA SER A 188 -22.04 -5.50 26.91
C SER A 188 -20.55 -5.59 26.68
N THR A 189 -19.77 -5.20 27.70
CA THR A 189 -18.30 -5.26 27.66
C THR A 189 -17.76 -6.67 27.42
N ALA A 190 -18.45 -7.73 27.88
CA ALA A 190 -18.03 -9.12 27.64
C ALA A 190 -18.04 -9.49 26.15
N LYS A 191 -18.83 -8.80 25.32
CA LYS A 191 -18.91 -9.05 23.87
C LYS A 191 -17.64 -8.63 23.12
N VAL A 192 -16.79 -7.78 23.69
CA VAL A 192 -15.46 -7.48 23.16
C VAL A 192 -14.59 -8.75 23.10
N GLY A 193 -14.67 -9.60 24.13
CA GLY A 193 -13.83 -10.79 24.24
C GLY A 193 -12.37 -10.47 24.54
N ASN A 194 -11.54 -11.52 24.57
CA ASN A 194 -10.12 -11.39 24.96
C ASN A 194 -9.14 -11.40 23.78
N ALA A 195 -9.64 -11.49 22.54
CA ALA A 195 -8.83 -11.51 21.34
C ALA A 195 -8.44 -10.08 20.93
N PHE A 196 -7.70 -9.38 21.77
CA PHE A 196 -7.18 -8.02 21.52
C PHE A 196 -5.71 -7.89 21.94
N LYS A 197 -5.03 -6.89 21.38
CA LYS A 197 -3.64 -6.58 21.70
C LYS A 197 -3.39 -5.07 21.55
N LEU A 198 -2.67 -4.44 22.49
CA LEU A 198 -2.13 -3.10 22.32
C LEU A 198 -0.84 -3.18 21.49
N MET A 199 -0.71 -2.32 20.48
CA MET A 199 0.30 -2.48 19.45
C MET A 199 1.46 -1.49 19.57
N LYS A 200 1.13 -0.20 19.70
CA LYS A 200 2.13 0.88 19.77
C LYS A 200 1.54 2.13 20.42
N VAL A 201 2.42 3.02 20.85
CA VAL A 201 2.08 4.38 21.24
C VAL A 201 2.78 5.38 20.30
N ALA A 202 2.12 6.49 19.99
CA ALA A 202 2.68 7.59 19.21
C ALA A 202 2.19 8.93 19.74
N GLY A 203 2.96 9.99 19.52
CA GLY A 203 2.50 11.35 19.74
C GLY A 203 1.51 11.79 18.67
N ALA A 204 0.48 12.54 19.04
CA ALA A 204 -0.45 13.16 18.13
C ALA A 204 -0.86 14.52 18.66
N TYR A 205 -0.76 15.58 17.85
CA TYR A 205 -1.25 16.88 18.24
C TYR A 205 -2.78 16.94 18.21
N TRP A 206 -3.37 17.60 19.21
CA TRP A 206 -4.82 17.78 19.25
C TRP A 206 -5.32 18.45 17.96
N ARG A 207 -6.28 17.80 17.30
CA ARG A 207 -6.83 18.22 15.98
C ARG A 207 -5.77 18.39 14.87
N GLY A 208 -4.60 17.80 15.03
CA GLY A 208 -3.51 17.91 14.05
C GLY A 208 -2.77 19.25 14.06
N ASP A 209 -3.05 20.13 15.01
CA ASP A 209 -2.41 21.43 15.14
C ASP A 209 -1.16 21.34 16.04
N SER A 210 0.02 21.53 15.46
CA SER A 210 1.31 21.47 16.16
C SER A 210 1.49 22.52 17.27
N ASN A 211 0.61 23.54 17.33
CA ASN A 211 0.59 24.54 18.40
C ASN A 211 -0.29 24.13 19.59
N ARG A 212 -1.01 23.01 19.47
CA ARG A 212 -1.89 22.47 20.51
C ARG A 212 -1.17 21.37 21.31
N GLU A 213 -1.87 20.85 22.31
CA GLU A 213 -1.36 19.83 23.23
C GLU A 213 -0.96 18.54 22.47
N MET A 214 0.18 17.97 22.87
CA MET A 214 0.62 16.65 22.40
C MET A 214 -0.10 15.59 23.23
N LEU A 215 -0.83 14.72 22.54
CA LEU A 215 -1.54 13.58 23.09
C LEU A 215 -0.71 12.30 22.93
N SER A 216 -0.92 11.33 23.81
CA SER A 216 -0.46 9.97 23.63
C SER A 216 -1.54 9.16 22.91
N ARG A 217 -1.28 8.72 21.69
CA ARG A 217 -2.14 7.85 20.90
C ARG A 217 -1.75 6.42 21.10
N ILE A 218 -2.59 5.64 21.79
CA ILE A 218 -2.41 4.20 21.98
C ILE A 218 -3.17 3.45 20.90
N TYR A 219 -2.46 2.67 20.09
CA TYR A 219 -3.04 1.81 19.06
C TYR A 219 -3.28 0.40 19.61
N GLY A 220 -4.41 -0.18 19.26
CA GLY A 220 -4.76 -1.56 19.55
C GLY A 220 -5.41 -2.25 18.37
N THR A 221 -5.52 -3.56 18.44
CA THR A 221 -6.30 -4.38 17.52
C THR A 221 -7.19 -5.33 18.30
N ALA A 222 -8.32 -5.73 17.70
CA ALA A 222 -9.22 -6.73 18.26
C ALA A 222 -9.87 -7.54 17.14
N PHE A 223 -10.17 -8.82 17.44
CA PHE A 223 -10.75 -9.78 16.52
C PHE A 223 -11.90 -10.57 17.20
N ALA A 224 -12.72 -11.22 16.38
CA ALA A 224 -13.78 -12.07 16.90
C ALA A 224 -13.23 -13.33 17.59
N LYS A 225 -12.08 -13.86 17.12
CA LYS A 225 -11.47 -15.10 17.62
C LYS A 225 -9.98 -14.92 17.90
N GLN A 226 -9.47 -15.70 18.85
CA GLN A 226 -8.06 -15.68 19.22
C GLN A 226 -7.16 -16.11 18.04
N GLU A 227 -7.59 -17.10 17.27
CA GLU A 227 -6.84 -17.59 16.10
C GLU A 227 -6.64 -16.50 15.04
N GLU A 228 -7.62 -15.60 14.88
CA GLU A 228 -7.52 -14.45 13.95
C GLU A 228 -6.52 -13.42 14.46
N LEU A 229 -6.53 -13.13 15.76
CA LEU A 229 -5.52 -12.26 16.38
C LEU A 229 -4.11 -12.85 16.25
N ASP A 230 -3.94 -14.13 16.54
CA ASP A 230 -2.64 -14.81 16.47
C ASP A 230 -2.11 -14.82 15.03
N ALA A 231 -2.98 -15.07 14.05
CA ALA A 231 -2.63 -15.00 12.62
C ALA A 231 -2.20 -13.58 12.21
N TYR A 232 -2.92 -12.56 12.67
CA TYR A 232 -2.59 -11.15 12.40
C TYR A 232 -1.25 -10.74 13.04
N LEU A 233 -1.02 -11.11 14.30
CA LEU A 233 0.25 -10.83 14.98
C LEU A 233 1.43 -11.51 14.30
N LYS A 234 1.24 -12.76 13.86
CA LYS A 234 2.25 -13.48 13.07
C LYS A 234 2.53 -12.78 11.73
N GLN A 235 1.49 -12.30 11.06
CA GLN A 235 1.64 -11.54 9.80
C GLN A 235 2.46 -10.26 10.02
N ILE A 236 2.22 -9.53 11.12
CA ILE A 236 3.01 -8.34 11.47
C ILE A 236 4.47 -8.71 11.74
N GLU A 237 4.73 -9.74 12.55
CA GLU A 237 6.08 -10.20 12.83
C GLU A 237 6.84 -10.58 11.55
N GLU A 238 6.17 -11.30 10.65
CA GLU A 238 6.74 -11.63 9.34
C GLU A 238 6.96 -10.38 8.46
N ALA A 239 6.06 -9.39 8.53
CA ALA A 239 6.24 -8.12 7.83
C ALA A 239 7.47 -7.35 8.33
N GLU A 240 7.69 -7.31 9.64
CA GLU A 240 8.86 -6.66 10.26
C GLU A 240 10.18 -7.37 9.86
N LYS A 241 10.18 -8.70 9.79
CA LYS A 241 11.35 -9.47 9.33
C LYS A 241 11.68 -9.19 7.87
N ARG A 242 10.67 -8.86 7.05
CA ARG A 242 10.78 -8.60 5.62
C ARG A 242 10.92 -7.13 5.27
N ASP A 243 10.89 -6.23 6.25
CA ASP A 243 10.97 -4.78 6.01
C ASP A 243 12.16 -4.43 5.11
N HIS A 244 11.86 -3.82 3.95
CA HIS A 244 12.87 -3.46 2.94
C HIS A 244 13.95 -2.52 3.46
N ARG A 245 13.67 -1.72 4.49
CA ARG A 245 14.66 -0.82 5.11
C ARG A 245 15.70 -1.60 5.91
N LYS A 246 15.25 -2.66 6.60
CA LYS A 246 16.12 -3.57 7.33
C LYS A 246 16.93 -4.43 6.35
N LEU A 247 16.24 -5.13 5.45
CA LEU A 247 16.87 -5.99 4.46
C LEU A 247 17.78 -5.20 3.52
N GLY A 248 17.37 -4.01 3.09
CA GLY A 248 18.18 -3.13 2.25
C GLY A 248 19.51 -2.74 2.89
N ARG A 249 19.52 -2.53 4.23
CA ARG A 249 20.75 -2.30 5.00
C ARG A 249 21.61 -3.57 5.11
N GLU A 250 20.99 -4.73 5.43
CA GLU A 250 21.70 -6.02 5.55
C GLU A 250 22.33 -6.44 4.22
N MET A 251 21.66 -6.15 3.10
CA MET A 251 22.11 -6.45 1.73
C MET A 251 23.00 -5.35 1.14
N ASP A 252 23.21 -4.23 1.85
CA ASP A 252 23.98 -3.07 1.39
C ASP A 252 23.46 -2.47 0.06
N LEU A 253 22.14 -2.19 0.01
CA LEU A 253 21.49 -1.72 -1.23
C LEU A 253 21.34 -0.19 -1.29
N PHE A 254 20.97 0.46 -0.20
CA PHE A 254 20.67 1.90 -0.16
C PHE A 254 20.62 2.45 1.27
N HIS A 255 20.63 3.80 1.36
CA HIS A 255 20.29 4.52 2.58
C HIS A 255 19.54 5.82 2.28
N PHE A 256 19.01 6.43 3.34
CA PHE A 256 18.41 7.77 3.35
C PHE A 256 19.14 8.64 4.35
N GLN A 257 19.22 9.95 4.09
CA GLN A 257 19.81 10.92 5.00
C GLN A 257 19.13 12.29 4.92
N GLU A 258 19.43 13.16 5.90
CA GLU A 258 18.70 14.43 6.10
C GLU A 258 18.92 15.45 4.98
N GLU A 259 20.06 15.42 4.30
CA GLU A 259 20.38 16.36 3.20
C GLU A 259 19.54 16.12 1.95
N ALA A 260 18.89 14.95 1.84
CA ALA A 260 18.02 14.62 0.71
C ALA A 260 16.77 13.86 1.17
N PRO A 261 15.87 14.49 1.94
CA PRO A 261 14.72 13.82 2.54
C PRO A 261 13.78 13.28 1.46
N GLY A 262 13.52 11.97 1.51
CA GLY A 262 12.70 11.28 0.52
C GLY A 262 13.39 11.01 -0.81
N SER A 263 14.73 11.09 -0.87
CA SER A 263 15.55 10.70 -2.02
C SER A 263 16.50 9.58 -1.63
N VAL A 264 16.67 8.60 -2.51
CA VAL A 264 17.43 7.38 -2.24
C VAL A 264 18.90 7.56 -2.63
N PHE A 265 19.81 7.21 -1.72
CA PHE A 265 21.22 7.00 -2.02
C PHE A 265 21.46 5.53 -2.32
N TRP A 266 21.61 5.18 -3.59
CA TRP A 266 21.86 3.82 -4.04
C TRP A 266 23.30 3.41 -3.86
N HIS A 267 23.56 2.31 -3.17
CA HIS A 267 24.87 1.68 -3.11
C HIS A 267 25.15 0.84 -4.37
N PRO A 268 26.37 0.40 -4.64
CA PRO A 268 26.68 -0.35 -5.87
C PRO A 268 25.78 -1.57 -6.12
N LYS A 269 25.45 -2.34 -5.07
CA LYS A 269 24.56 -3.50 -5.19
C LYS A 269 23.12 -3.08 -5.48
N GLY A 270 22.62 -2.04 -4.80
CA GLY A 270 21.29 -1.50 -5.04
C GLY A 270 21.16 -0.90 -6.43
N TRP A 271 22.18 -0.17 -6.89
CA TRP A 271 22.19 0.37 -8.23
C TRP A 271 22.25 -0.74 -9.30
N THR A 272 22.98 -1.83 -9.04
CA THR A 272 22.98 -3.01 -9.92
C THR A 272 21.57 -3.62 -10.03
N LEU A 273 20.85 -3.78 -8.91
CA LEU A 273 19.46 -4.27 -8.92
C LEU A 273 18.54 -3.33 -9.72
N PHE A 274 18.70 -2.03 -9.54
CA PHE A 274 17.96 -1.00 -10.27
C PHE A 274 18.17 -1.14 -11.79
N GLN A 275 19.42 -1.25 -12.23
CA GLN A 275 19.76 -1.44 -13.64
C GLN A 275 19.26 -2.76 -14.24
N ILE A 276 19.20 -3.84 -13.43
CA ILE A 276 18.63 -5.11 -13.87
C ILE A 276 17.16 -4.94 -14.21
N LEU A 277 16.40 -4.20 -13.36
CA LEU A 277 14.99 -3.90 -13.61
C LEU A 277 14.80 -3.01 -14.84
N GLU A 278 15.57 -1.93 -14.97
CA GLU A 278 15.53 -1.08 -16.16
C GLU A 278 15.79 -1.88 -17.43
N ASN A 279 16.84 -2.69 -17.46
CA ASN A 279 17.20 -3.47 -18.62
C ASN A 279 16.17 -4.55 -18.98
N TYR A 280 15.53 -5.16 -17.96
CA TYR A 280 14.42 -6.07 -18.18
C TYR A 280 13.24 -5.35 -18.83
N ILE A 281 12.76 -4.24 -18.26
CA ILE A 281 11.65 -3.46 -18.81
C ILE A 281 11.99 -2.91 -20.20
N ARG A 282 13.21 -2.43 -20.41
CA ARG A 282 13.65 -1.92 -21.72
C ARG A 282 13.49 -2.97 -22.82
N ARG A 283 13.92 -4.22 -22.58
CA ARG A 283 13.70 -5.31 -23.55
C ARG A 283 12.22 -5.57 -23.79
N ARG A 284 11.42 -5.69 -22.73
CA ARG A 284 9.98 -5.96 -22.82
C ARG A 284 9.21 -4.84 -23.57
N GLN A 285 9.60 -3.59 -23.35
CA GLN A 285 9.02 -2.43 -24.05
C GLN A 285 9.44 -2.41 -25.53
N THR A 286 10.71 -2.64 -25.82
CA THR A 286 11.20 -2.70 -27.20
C THR A 286 10.49 -3.78 -28.00
N ASP A 287 10.33 -4.98 -27.42
CA ASP A 287 9.61 -6.11 -28.05
C ASP A 287 8.12 -5.77 -28.30
N ALA A 288 7.52 -4.90 -27.46
CA ALA A 288 6.14 -4.42 -27.62
C ALA A 288 6.02 -3.17 -28.50
N GLY A 289 7.11 -2.74 -29.16
CA GLY A 289 7.12 -1.65 -30.14
C GLY A 289 7.22 -0.23 -29.53
N TYR A 290 7.62 -0.10 -28.28
CA TYR A 290 7.87 1.21 -27.68
C TYR A 290 9.25 1.75 -28.05
N VAL A 291 9.34 3.07 -28.24
CA VAL A 291 10.58 3.79 -28.47
C VAL A 291 10.96 4.55 -27.20
N GLU A 292 12.18 4.33 -26.70
CA GLU A 292 12.67 5.00 -25.50
C GLU A 292 13.07 6.45 -25.81
N VAL A 293 12.62 7.37 -24.96
CA VAL A 293 12.91 8.80 -25.04
C VAL A 293 13.39 9.32 -23.69
N ASN A 294 13.88 10.56 -23.67
CA ASN A 294 14.24 11.26 -22.43
C ASN A 294 13.79 12.72 -22.53
N SER A 295 12.92 13.15 -21.61
CA SER A 295 12.42 14.52 -21.56
C SER A 295 13.15 15.34 -20.47
N PRO A 296 13.27 16.68 -20.64
CA PRO A 296 13.94 17.54 -19.65
C PRO A 296 13.29 17.42 -18.27
N GLN A 297 14.11 17.42 -17.21
CA GLN A 297 13.61 17.39 -15.84
C GLN A 297 13.09 18.75 -15.37
N LEU A 298 13.69 19.83 -15.85
CA LEU A 298 13.35 21.20 -15.51
C LEU A 298 12.69 21.87 -16.72
N MET A 299 11.43 22.30 -16.57
CA MET A 299 10.64 22.91 -17.65
C MET A 299 9.91 24.15 -17.14
N ASP A 300 9.66 25.10 -18.06
CA ASP A 300 8.95 26.35 -17.77
C ASP A 300 7.54 26.08 -17.22
N SER A 301 7.13 26.89 -16.24
CA SER A 301 5.83 26.75 -15.56
C SER A 301 4.63 26.92 -16.49
N SER A 302 4.77 27.62 -17.62
CA SER A 302 3.69 27.78 -18.61
C SER A 302 3.20 26.46 -19.19
N LEU A 303 4.09 25.48 -19.38
CA LEU A 303 3.72 24.13 -19.82
C LEU A 303 2.79 23.44 -18.81
N TRP A 304 3.05 23.62 -17.53
CA TRP A 304 2.28 23.03 -16.43
C TRP A 304 0.95 23.74 -16.20
N VAL A 305 0.87 25.04 -16.51
CA VAL A 305 -0.39 25.79 -16.56
C VAL A 305 -1.25 25.30 -17.72
N ALA A 306 -0.68 25.19 -18.94
CA ALA A 306 -1.39 24.74 -20.13
C ALA A 306 -1.94 23.31 -19.96
N SER A 307 -1.15 22.40 -19.40
CA SER A 307 -1.55 21.00 -19.17
C SER A 307 -2.57 20.81 -18.03
N GLY A 308 -2.76 21.82 -17.16
CA GLY A 308 -3.69 21.76 -16.01
C GLY A 308 -3.05 21.32 -14.70
N HIS A 309 -1.81 20.88 -14.69
CA HIS A 309 -1.13 20.42 -13.46
C HIS A 309 -1.01 21.53 -12.42
N MET A 310 -0.76 22.77 -12.84
CA MET A 310 -0.62 23.90 -11.91
C MET A 310 -1.92 24.17 -11.13
N ALA A 311 -3.08 23.90 -11.70
CA ALA A 311 -4.38 24.09 -11.05
C ALA A 311 -4.77 22.95 -10.08
N THR A 312 -4.34 21.71 -10.38
CA THR A 312 -4.82 20.52 -9.67
C THR A 312 -3.75 19.84 -8.81
N PHE A 313 -2.46 20.12 -9.06
CA PHE A 313 -1.34 19.37 -8.47
C PHE A 313 -0.23 20.25 -7.88
N ARG A 314 -0.43 21.57 -7.82
CA ARG A 314 0.61 22.54 -7.42
C ARG A 314 1.27 22.25 -6.09
N GLU A 315 0.50 21.81 -5.09
CA GLU A 315 0.99 21.52 -3.74
C GLU A 315 2.04 20.40 -3.71
N ASN A 316 2.03 19.53 -4.72
CA ASN A 316 2.96 18.44 -4.86
C ASN A 316 4.13 18.75 -5.82
N MET A 317 4.31 20.01 -6.26
CA MET A 317 5.33 20.38 -7.24
C MET A 317 6.49 21.13 -6.57
N PHE A 318 7.72 20.83 -7.03
CA PHE A 318 8.89 21.66 -6.74
C PHE A 318 9.01 22.76 -7.77
N LEU A 319 9.00 24.01 -7.30
CA LEU A 319 9.16 25.21 -8.14
C LEU A 319 10.47 25.90 -7.78
N THR A 320 11.12 26.48 -8.78
CA THR A 320 12.27 27.36 -8.57
C THR A 320 11.78 28.78 -8.24
N GLU A 321 12.57 29.50 -7.47
CA GLU A 321 12.37 30.95 -7.32
C GLU A 321 12.85 31.67 -8.60
N PRO A 322 12.11 32.71 -9.07
CA PRO A 322 12.57 33.56 -10.16
C PRO A 322 13.91 34.23 -9.80
N ARG A 323 14.77 34.42 -10.81
CA ARG A 323 16.06 35.09 -10.65
C ARG A 323 15.95 36.54 -11.12
N ALA A 324 16.85 37.39 -10.66
CA ALA A 324 16.85 38.78 -11.03
C ALA A 324 17.07 39.05 -12.54
N ASP A 325 17.70 38.11 -13.24
CA ASP A 325 17.98 38.12 -14.66
C ASP A 325 17.00 37.27 -15.50
N ASP A 326 16.15 36.48 -14.85
CA ASP A 326 15.13 35.65 -15.52
C ASP A 326 13.91 35.48 -14.59
N GLU A 327 12.83 36.20 -14.86
CA GLU A 327 11.59 36.20 -14.07
C GLU A 327 10.78 34.89 -14.22
N ARG A 328 11.20 33.94 -15.06
CA ARG A 328 10.49 32.68 -15.28
C ARG A 328 10.61 31.79 -14.08
N THR A 329 9.50 31.13 -13.75
CA THR A 329 9.45 30.03 -12.79
C THR A 329 9.59 28.71 -13.53
N PHE A 330 10.53 27.89 -13.10
CA PHE A 330 10.70 26.55 -13.61
C PHE A 330 10.16 25.52 -12.62
N VAL A 331 9.75 24.38 -13.14
CA VAL A 331 9.20 23.26 -12.38
C VAL A 331 10.06 22.04 -12.62
N ILE A 332 10.46 21.37 -11.54
CA ILE A 332 11.02 20.02 -11.64
C ILE A 332 9.84 19.08 -11.95
N LYS A 333 9.88 18.39 -13.07
CA LYS A 333 8.73 17.61 -13.56
C LYS A 333 8.19 16.63 -12.52
N PRO A 334 6.88 16.72 -12.15
CA PRO A 334 6.21 15.74 -11.31
C PRO A 334 5.68 14.54 -12.09
N MET A 335 5.61 14.67 -13.44
CA MET A 335 5.11 13.68 -14.40
C MET A 335 5.81 13.87 -15.75
N ASN A 336 5.78 12.84 -16.61
CA ASN A 336 6.46 12.88 -17.93
C ASN A 336 5.50 13.27 -19.08
N CYS A 337 4.17 13.15 -18.86
CA CYS A 337 3.15 13.30 -19.90
C CYS A 337 3.25 14.61 -20.72
N PRO A 338 3.42 15.82 -20.15
CA PRO A 338 3.56 17.03 -20.96
C PRO A 338 4.82 17.01 -21.83
N GLY A 339 5.92 16.42 -21.33
CA GLY A 339 7.15 16.27 -22.09
C GLY A 339 6.99 15.37 -23.32
N HIS A 340 6.33 14.22 -23.14
CA HIS A 340 6.05 13.30 -24.25
C HIS A 340 5.12 13.91 -25.30
N ILE A 341 4.15 14.72 -24.89
CA ILE A 341 3.31 15.47 -25.85
C ILE A 341 4.15 16.45 -26.66
N GLN A 342 5.15 17.13 -26.07
CA GLN A 342 6.04 18.00 -26.85
C GLN A 342 6.89 17.21 -27.86
N ILE A 343 7.34 16.00 -27.51
CA ILE A 343 8.05 15.10 -28.45
C ILE A 343 7.10 14.66 -29.58
N PHE A 344 5.88 14.28 -29.28
CA PHE A 344 4.87 13.92 -30.29
C PHE A 344 4.60 15.07 -31.26
N LYS A 345 4.49 16.31 -30.76
CA LYS A 345 4.23 17.52 -31.57
C LYS A 345 5.41 17.89 -32.50
N ASN A 346 6.62 17.41 -32.21
CA ASN A 346 7.76 17.70 -33.04
C ASN A 346 7.68 16.92 -34.37
N GLY A 347 7.34 17.63 -35.44
CA GLY A 347 7.07 17.06 -36.75
C GLY A 347 5.62 16.62 -36.97
N LEU A 348 5.17 16.66 -38.20
CA LEU A 348 3.83 16.27 -38.61
C LEU A 348 3.64 14.74 -38.46
N LYS A 349 2.54 14.32 -37.86
CA LYS A 349 2.14 12.91 -37.76
C LYS A 349 0.87 12.69 -38.55
N SER A 350 0.72 11.51 -39.13
CA SER A 350 -0.50 11.05 -39.80
C SER A 350 -1.12 9.86 -39.04
N TYR A 351 -2.36 9.51 -39.36
CA TYR A 351 -3.02 8.34 -38.80
C TYR A 351 -2.24 7.03 -39.02
N ARG A 352 -1.36 6.98 -40.04
CA ARG A 352 -0.51 5.80 -40.33
C ARG A 352 0.65 5.64 -39.37
N ASP A 353 1.01 6.71 -38.67
CA ASP A 353 2.06 6.71 -37.66
C ASP A 353 1.54 6.24 -36.29
N LEU A 354 0.22 6.04 -36.15
CA LEU A 354 -0.44 5.59 -34.92
C LEU A 354 -0.69 4.08 -34.94
N PRO A 355 -0.51 3.37 -33.83
CA PRO A 355 -0.16 3.87 -32.48
C PRO A 355 1.30 4.35 -32.38
N PHE A 356 1.51 5.55 -31.84
CA PHE A 356 2.84 6.12 -31.60
C PHE A 356 3.21 5.94 -30.13
N LYS A 357 4.16 5.02 -29.84
CA LYS A 357 4.45 4.51 -28.49
C LYS A 357 5.78 5.08 -27.97
N LEU A 358 5.72 5.96 -26.98
CA LEU A 358 6.89 6.51 -26.28
C LEU A 358 7.01 5.90 -24.90
N ALA A 359 8.25 5.59 -24.47
CA ALA A 359 8.56 5.15 -23.13
C ALA A 359 9.75 5.90 -22.56
N GLU A 360 9.76 6.14 -21.25
CA GLU A 360 10.83 6.84 -20.55
C GLU A 360 11.05 6.25 -19.17
N PHE A 361 12.30 6.01 -18.76
CA PHE A 361 12.65 5.90 -17.35
C PHE A 361 12.80 7.30 -16.78
N GLY A 362 11.64 7.93 -16.55
CA GLY A 362 11.56 9.35 -16.22
C GLY A 362 11.78 9.60 -14.73
N LYS A 363 12.86 10.32 -14.40
CA LYS A 363 13.07 10.80 -13.02
C LYS A 363 12.12 11.96 -12.75
N VAL A 364 11.21 11.78 -11.80
CA VAL A 364 10.20 12.76 -11.41
C VAL A 364 10.29 13.08 -9.92
N HIS A 365 9.79 14.26 -9.55
CA HIS A 365 9.85 14.74 -8.17
C HIS A 365 8.48 15.22 -7.72
N ARG A 366 8.04 14.74 -6.53
CA ARG A 366 6.77 15.16 -5.90
C ARG A 366 7.03 15.58 -4.46
N PHE A 367 6.51 16.72 -4.07
CA PHE A 367 6.61 17.22 -2.71
C PHE A 367 5.65 16.45 -1.79
N GLU A 368 6.10 15.28 -1.35
CA GLU A 368 5.36 14.49 -0.34
C GLU A 368 5.62 15.07 1.05
N PRO A 369 4.60 15.18 1.92
CA PRO A 369 4.78 15.61 3.31
C PRO A 369 5.76 14.70 4.05
N SER A 370 6.60 15.26 4.93
CA SER A 370 7.63 14.51 5.65
C SER A 370 7.05 13.32 6.43
N GLY A 371 5.88 13.47 7.04
CA GLY A 371 5.21 12.41 7.79
C GLY A 371 4.65 11.26 6.94
N ALA A 372 4.59 11.43 5.61
CA ALA A 372 4.14 10.41 4.67
C ALA A 372 5.28 9.58 4.08
N LEU A 373 6.54 9.99 4.26
CA LEU A 373 7.70 9.30 3.72
C LEU A 373 7.90 7.94 4.41
N HIS A 374 8.15 6.89 3.59
CA HIS A 374 8.28 5.53 4.11
C HIS A 374 9.25 4.70 3.27
N GLY A 375 10.55 4.76 3.58
CA GLY A 375 11.59 4.02 2.86
C GLY A 375 11.46 4.18 1.35
N LEU A 376 11.58 3.07 0.60
CA LEU A 376 11.38 3.04 -0.85
C LEU A 376 9.90 3.13 -1.26
N MET A 377 8.96 2.86 -0.34
CA MET A 377 7.53 2.79 -0.66
C MET A 377 6.92 4.15 -0.96
N ARG A 378 7.41 5.22 -0.32
CA ARG A 378 6.96 6.59 -0.56
C ARG A 378 8.10 7.57 -0.43
N VAL A 379 8.54 8.07 -1.57
CA VAL A 379 9.71 8.95 -1.76
C VAL A 379 9.31 10.24 -2.45
N ARG A 380 10.17 11.24 -2.45
CA ARG A 380 9.99 12.52 -3.17
C ARG A 380 10.61 12.50 -4.56
N ALA A 381 11.69 11.75 -4.75
CA ALA A 381 12.36 11.59 -6.02
C ALA A 381 12.35 10.11 -6.43
N PHE A 382 11.76 9.81 -7.59
CA PHE A 382 11.63 8.43 -8.06
C PHE A 382 11.66 8.35 -9.59
N THR A 383 11.96 7.17 -10.09
CA THR A 383 12.01 6.87 -11.52
C THR A 383 10.78 6.05 -11.91
N GLN A 384 10.00 6.56 -12.87
CA GLN A 384 8.87 5.83 -13.43
C GLN A 384 9.28 5.10 -14.71
N ASP A 385 8.78 3.88 -14.89
CA ASP A 385 8.77 3.16 -16.16
C ASP A 385 7.57 3.63 -17.00
N ASP A 386 7.55 4.91 -17.30
CA ASP A 386 6.41 5.62 -17.85
C ASP A 386 6.34 5.48 -19.36
N ALA A 387 5.12 5.36 -19.89
CA ALA A 387 4.90 5.34 -21.33
C ALA A 387 3.62 6.07 -21.72
N HIS A 388 3.67 6.72 -22.87
CA HIS A 388 2.53 7.40 -23.46
C HIS A 388 2.32 6.92 -24.90
N VAL A 389 1.11 6.45 -25.19
CA VAL A 389 0.76 5.92 -26.50
C VAL A 389 -0.30 6.82 -27.11
N PHE A 390 0.05 7.47 -28.23
CA PHE A 390 -0.86 8.31 -28.99
C PHE A 390 -1.57 7.44 -30.01
N ILE A 391 -2.89 7.50 -30.04
CA ILE A 391 -3.75 6.59 -30.78
C ILE A 391 -4.97 7.31 -31.36
N THR A 392 -5.66 6.64 -32.27
CA THR A 392 -7.03 7.02 -32.66
C THR A 392 -8.04 6.47 -31.65
N ASP A 393 -9.27 7.00 -31.65
CA ASP A 393 -10.38 6.49 -30.84
C ASP A 393 -10.61 4.99 -31.02
N ALA A 394 -10.55 4.51 -32.27
CA ALA A 394 -10.78 3.11 -32.59
C ALA A 394 -9.74 2.14 -32.02
N GLN A 395 -8.56 2.65 -31.65
CA GLN A 395 -7.45 1.84 -31.12
C GLN A 395 -7.47 1.70 -29.57
N ILE A 396 -8.33 2.44 -28.85
CA ILE A 396 -8.31 2.49 -27.37
C ILE A 396 -8.43 1.09 -26.76
N ALA A 397 -9.44 0.32 -27.14
CA ALA A 397 -9.68 -1.00 -26.54
C ALA A 397 -8.55 -1.99 -26.84
N ALA A 398 -8.08 -2.04 -28.08
CA ALA A 398 -7.02 -2.97 -28.48
C ALA A 398 -5.67 -2.65 -27.80
N GLU A 399 -5.27 -1.38 -27.75
CA GLU A 399 -4.02 -0.98 -27.10
C GLU A 399 -4.11 -1.11 -25.58
N SER A 400 -5.26 -0.82 -24.96
CA SER A 400 -5.47 -1.05 -23.53
C SER A 400 -5.37 -2.53 -23.17
N LEU A 401 -5.93 -3.42 -23.98
CA LEU A 401 -5.81 -4.87 -23.81
C LEU A 401 -4.35 -5.35 -23.94
N ALA A 402 -3.64 -4.88 -24.97
CA ALA A 402 -2.23 -5.22 -25.16
C ALA A 402 -1.35 -4.75 -23.98
N MET A 403 -1.63 -3.58 -23.42
CA MET A 403 -0.97 -3.09 -22.21
C MET A 403 -1.28 -3.97 -20.99
N ASN A 404 -2.55 -4.36 -20.81
CA ASN A 404 -2.97 -5.25 -19.74
C ASN A 404 -2.18 -6.57 -19.78
N ASP A 405 -2.12 -7.22 -20.95
CA ASP A 405 -1.44 -8.51 -21.11
C ASP A 405 0.07 -8.38 -20.89
N LEU A 406 0.68 -7.30 -21.35
CA LEU A 406 2.09 -7.01 -21.11
C LEU A 406 2.36 -6.86 -19.61
N ILE A 407 1.59 -6.05 -18.89
CA ILE A 407 1.73 -5.81 -17.45
C ILE A 407 1.63 -7.14 -16.67
N LEU A 408 0.59 -7.92 -16.92
CA LEU A 408 0.36 -9.17 -16.19
C LEU A 408 1.46 -10.20 -16.44
N SER A 409 1.94 -10.32 -17.70
CA SER A 409 3.06 -11.20 -18.03
C SER A 409 4.38 -10.80 -17.36
N ILE A 410 4.57 -9.49 -17.12
CA ILE A 410 5.74 -8.98 -16.39
C ILE A 410 5.63 -9.35 -14.91
N TYR A 411 4.47 -9.16 -14.28
CA TYR A 411 4.31 -9.51 -12.86
C TYR A 411 4.51 -10.99 -12.60
N GLU A 412 4.07 -11.86 -13.52
CA GLU A 412 4.35 -13.30 -13.44
C GLU A 412 5.85 -13.60 -13.43
N ASP A 413 6.65 -12.92 -14.27
CA ASP A 413 8.12 -13.06 -14.31
C ASP A 413 8.80 -12.70 -12.98
N PHE A 414 8.19 -11.82 -12.18
CA PHE A 414 8.66 -11.41 -10.86
C PHE A 414 8.07 -12.24 -9.70
N GLY A 415 7.20 -13.21 -10.00
CA GLY A 415 6.62 -14.12 -9.02
C GLY A 415 5.27 -13.67 -8.43
N PHE A 416 4.65 -12.62 -8.99
CA PHE A 416 3.32 -12.17 -8.57
C PHE A 416 2.23 -12.83 -9.43
N SER A 417 1.61 -13.88 -8.90
CA SER A 417 0.52 -14.60 -9.57
C SER A 417 -0.88 -14.12 -9.15
N ASP A 418 -0.99 -13.50 -7.98
CA ASP A 418 -2.25 -12.93 -7.46
C ASP A 418 -2.26 -11.42 -7.70
N VAL A 419 -2.94 -11.01 -8.78
CA VAL A 419 -3.06 -9.61 -9.20
C VAL A 419 -4.53 -9.24 -9.31
N THR A 420 -4.95 -8.27 -8.49
CA THR A 420 -6.30 -7.70 -8.57
C THR A 420 -6.30 -6.50 -9.51
N ILE A 421 -7.23 -6.48 -10.47
CA ILE A 421 -7.45 -5.33 -11.35
C ILE A 421 -8.59 -4.49 -10.77
N LYS A 422 -8.36 -3.18 -10.59
CA LYS A 422 -9.39 -2.23 -10.18
C LYS A 422 -9.65 -1.24 -11.31
N PHE A 423 -10.91 -0.97 -11.58
CA PHE A 423 -11.34 0.10 -12.46
C PHE A 423 -11.70 1.32 -11.62
N SER A 424 -11.00 2.43 -11.81
CA SER A 424 -11.21 3.69 -11.10
C SER A 424 -11.88 4.69 -12.03
N ASP A 425 -13.13 5.03 -11.73
CA ASP A 425 -13.97 5.95 -12.50
C ASP A 425 -13.70 7.42 -12.14
N ARG A 426 -14.49 8.31 -12.72
CA ARG A 426 -14.34 9.77 -12.61
C ARG A 426 -14.34 10.28 -11.17
N PRO A 427 -13.35 11.10 -10.76
CA PRO A 427 -13.35 11.78 -9.48
C PRO A 427 -14.21 13.07 -9.52
N ASP A 428 -14.54 13.61 -8.34
CA ASP A 428 -15.29 14.87 -8.23
C ASP A 428 -14.55 16.05 -8.88
N LYS A 429 -13.24 16.15 -8.64
CA LYS A 429 -12.36 17.17 -9.24
C LYS A 429 -11.70 16.60 -10.49
N ARG A 430 -12.18 17.01 -11.66
CA ARG A 430 -11.70 16.54 -12.96
C ARG A 430 -11.70 17.62 -14.04
N ILE A 431 -10.99 17.38 -15.13
CA ILE A 431 -11.05 18.18 -16.37
C ILE A 431 -11.87 17.42 -17.43
N GLY A 432 -12.41 18.15 -18.42
CA GLY A 432 -13.28 17.61 -19.44
C GLY A 432 -14.74 17.53 -19.01
N ASP A 433 -15.62 17.35 -19.99
CA ASP A 433 -17.07 17.20 -19.78
C ASP A 433 -17.48 15.72 -19.57
N ASP A 434 -18.71 15.49 -19.14
CA ASP A 434 -19.21 14.14 -18.85
C ASP A 434 -19.22 13.23 -20.07
N ALA A 435 -19.48 13.75 -21.28
CA ALA A 435 -19.49 12.96 -22.51
C ALA A 435 -18.10 12.39 -22.86
N VAL A 436 -17.04 13.17 -22.59
CA VAL A 436 -15.64 12.72 -22.74
C VAL A 436 -15.33 11.60 -21.74
N TRP A 437 -15.78 11.75 -20.49
CA TRP A 437 -15.60 10.73 -19.45
C TRP A 437 -16.39 9.46 -19.75
N ASP A 438 -17.65 9.56 -20.18
CA ASP A 438 -18.48 8.41 -20.56
C ASP A 438 -17.81 7.57 -21.64
N LYS A 439 -17.20 8.22 -22.64
CA LYS A 439 -16.47 7.57 -23.73
C LYS A 439 -15.23 6.84 -23.23
N ALA A 440 -14.41 7.51 -22.39
CA ALA A 440 -13.18 6.95 -21.86
C ALA A 440 -13.46 5.75 -20.94
N GLU A 441 -14.43 5.87 -20.04
CA GLU A 441 -14.85 4.80 -19.15
C GLU A 441 -15.38 3.58 -19.90
N ALA A 442 -16.27 3.80 -20.87
CA ALA A 442 -16.83 2.73 -21.71
C ALA A 442 -15.71 1.97 -22.45
N ALA A 443 -14.71 2.66 -22.99
CA ALA A 443 -13.61 2.04 -23.73
C ALA A 443 -12.71 1.17 -22.82
N LEU A 444 -12.39 1.62 -21.61
CA LEU A 444 -11.63 0.81 -20.63
C LEU A 444 -12.45 -0.38 -20.11
N MET A 445 -13.74 -0.19 -19.85
CA MET A 445 -14.62 -1.29 -19.46
C MET A 445 -14.70 -2.36 -20.54
N GLN A 446 -14.82 -1.97 -21.81
CA GLN A 446 -14.80 -2.89 -22.95
C GLN A 446 -13.49 -3.70 -23.01
N ALA A 447 -12.34 -3.05 -22.76
CA ALA A 447 -11.05 -3.75 -22.72
C ALA A 447 -11.00 -4.78 -21.58
N LEU A 448 -11.52 -4.44 -20.39
CA LEU A 448 -11.62 -5.37 -19.25
C LEU A 448 -12.53 -6.56 -19.54
N GLU A 449 -13.72 -6.31 -20.07
CA GLU A 449 -14.67 -7.37 -20.45
C GLU A 449 -14.06 -8.32 -21.49
N THR A 450 -13.37 -7.77 -22.48
CA THR A 450 -12.68 -8.55 -23.52
C THR A 450 -11.54 -9.38 -22.93
N SER A 451 -10.86 -8.90 -21.88
CA SER A 451 -9.80 -9.64 -21.18
C SER A 451 -10.31 -10.90 -20.47
N GLY A 452 -11.61 -10.97 -20.17
CA GLY A 452 -12.23 -12.06 -19.40
C GLY A 452 -11.72 -12.20 -17.96
N ARG A 453 -10.96 -11.25 -17.45
CA ARG A 453 -10.39 -11.28 -16.09
C ARG A 453 -11.32 -10.61 -15.08
N PRO A 454 -11.36 -11.09 -13.82
CA PRO A 454 -12.13 -10.44 -12.76
C PRO A 454 -11.54 -9.06 -12.44
N TRP A 455 -12.41 -8.10 -12.20
CA TRP A 455 -12.06 -6.76 -11.78
C TRP A 455 -13.06 -6.20 -10.77
N THR A 456 -12.70 -5.14 -10.07
CA THR A 456 -13.54 -4.45 -9.08
C THR A 456 -13.61 -2.96 -9.38
N LEU A 457 -14.75 -2.34 -9.05
CA LEU A 457 -14.91 -0.88 -9.16
C LEU A 457 -14.24 -0.20 -7.95
N ASN A 458 -13.41 0.82 -8.23
CA ASN A 458 -12.83 1.73 -7.26
C ASN A 458 -13.38 3.14 -7.52
N LYS A 459 -14.56 3.42 -6.96
CA LYS A 459 -15.37 4.59 -7.30
C LYS A 459 -14.70 5.91 -6.92
N GLY A 460 -14.62 6.83 -7.91
CA GLY A 460 -14.13 8.19 -7.68
C GLY A 460 -12.61 8.33 -7.63
N GLU A 461 -11.86 7.27 -7.88
CA GLU A 461 -10.40 7.23 -7.72
C GLU A 461 -9.62 7.38 -9.04
N GLY A 462 -10.30 7.75 -10.12
CA GLY A 462 -9.67 8.07 -11.41
C GLY A 462 -8.67 9.23 -11.32
N ALA A 463 -7.82 9.38 -12.32
CA ALA A 463 -6.97 10.56 -12.43
C ALA A 463 -7.82 11.79 -12.81
N PHE A 464 -7.33 12.99 -12.49
CA PHE A 464 -8.09 14.21 -12.80
C PHE A 464 -8.35 14.43 -14.31
N TYR A 465 -7.63 13.73 -15.18
CA TYR A 465 -7.71 13.82 -16.64
C TYR A 465 -8.34 12.60 -17.32
N GLY A 466 -8.54 11.48 -16.62
CA GLY A 466 -9.13 10.28 -17.19
C GLY A 466 -9.28 9.10 -16.24
N PRO A 467 -10.15 8.12 -16.58
CA PRO A 467 -10.31 6.88 -15.83
C PRO A 467 -9.06 6.01 -15.92
N LYS A 468 -8.88 5.10 -14.97
CA LYS A 468 -7.69 4.24 -14.91
C LYS A 468 -8.00 2.79 -14.53
N LEU A 469 -7.17 1.89 -15.03
CA LEU A 469 -6.99 0.56 -14.48
C LEU A 469 -5.82 0.59 -13.50
N GLU A 470 -6.00 -0.01 -12.34
CA GLU A 470 -4.99 -0.15 -11.32
C GLU A 470 -4.70 -1.63 -11.09
N TYR A 471 -3.43 -1.97 -11.06
CA TYR A 471 -2.97 -3.34 -10.82
C TYR A 471 -2.42 -3.43 -9.40
N VAL A 472 -3.09 -4.23 -8.58
CA VAL A 472 -2.74 -4.44 -7.17
C VAL A 472 -2.11 -5.81 -7.02
N LEU A 473 -0.85 -5.83 -6.63
CA LEU A 473 -0.07 -7.05 -6.38
C LEU A 473 -0.30 -7.51 -4.96
N ARG A 474 -0.53 -8.81 -4.76
CA ARG A 474 -0.52 -9.42 -3.43
C ARG A 474 0.82 -10.07 -3.17
N ASP A 475 1.48 -9.68 -2.07
CA ASP A 475 2.78 -10.23 -1.72
C ASP A 475 2.69 -11.59 -0.99
N ALA A 476 3.85 -12.19 -0.71
CA ALA A 476 3.95 -13.52 -0.09
C ALA A 476 3.32 -13.64 1.31
N ILE A 477 3.01 -12.52 1.97
CA ILE A 477 2.34 -12.49 3.29
C ILE A 477 0.94 -11.85 3.23
N GLY A 478 0.38 -11.72 2.01
CA GLY A 478 -1.00 -11.31 1.79
C GLY A 478 -1.26 -9.80 1.85
N ARG A 479 -0.22 -8.94 1.75
CA ARG A 479 -0.40 -7.48 1.66
C ARG A 479 -0.61 -7.05 0.21
N ASP A 480 -1.45 -6.05 0.03
CA ASP A 480 -1.80 -5.48 -1.27
C ASP A 480 -0.93 -4.26 -1.60
N TRP A 481 -0.39 -4.22 -2.83
CA TRP A 481 0.47 -3.16 -3.32
C TRP A 481 0.01 -2.68 -4.70
N GLN A 482 -0.52 -1.47 -4.78
CA GLN A 482 -0.81 -0.84 -6.07
C GLN A 482 0.50 -0.47 -6.76
N CYS A 483 0.68 -0.95 -8.00
CA CYS A 483 1.89 -0.72 -8.82
C CYS A 483 1.52 -0.18 -10.20
N GLY A 484 1.08 -1.03 -11.11
CA GLY A 484 0.82 -0.67 -12.49
C GLY A 484 -0.47 0.11 -12.69
N THR A 485 -0.49 0.89 -13.76
CA THR A 485 -1.67 1.65 -14.20
C THR A 485 -1.76 1.70 -15.71
N VAL A 486 -2.99 1.70 -16.23
CA VAL A 486 -3.34 2.09 -17.60
C VAL A 486 -4.43 3.15 -17.52
N GLN A 487 -4.24 4.31 -18.16
CA GLN A 487 -5.17 5.43 -18.05
C GLN A 487 -5.49 5.97 -19.44
N VAL A 488 -6.75 6.34 -19.68
CA VAL A 488 -7.19 6.94 -20.95
C VAL A 488 -7.33 8.44 -20.76
N ASP A 489 -6.64 9.21 -21.57
CA ASP A 489 -6.64 10.66 -21.56
C ASP A 489 -7.14 11.22 -22.91
N LEU A 490 -8.32 11.80 -22.89
CA LEU A 490 -8.95 12.49 -24.03
C LEU A 490 -8.78 14.01 -23.93
N ASN A 491 -8.08 14.52 -22.93
CA ASN A 491 -8.04 15.94 -22.58
C ASN A 491 -6.69 16.61 -22.81
N MET A 492 -5.62 16.05 -22.27
CA MET A 492 -4.29 16.72 -22.20
C MET A 492 -3.66 16.93 -23.59
N PRO A 493 -3.72 15.98 -24.55
CA PRO A 493 -3.17 16.21 -25.88
C PRO A 493 -3.77 17.44 -26.55
N GLY A 494 -5.10 17.61 -26.50
CA GLY A 494 -5.80 18.78 -27.06
C GLY A 494 -5.44 20.09 -26.34
N ARG A 495 -5.36 20.08 -25.02
CA ARG A 495 -4.94 21.26 -24.23
C ARG A 495 -3.54 21.76 -24.59
N LEU A 496 -2.63 20.85 -24.93
CA LEU A 496 -1.28 21.16 -25.35
C LEU A 496 -1.14 21.32 -26.88
N GLY A 497 -2.26 21.27 -27.62
CA GLY A 497 -2.29 21.49 -29.07
C GLY A 497 -1.65 20.37 -29.89
N ALA A 498 -1.72 19.12 -29.41
CA ALA A 498 -1.29 17.96 -30.17
C ALA A 498 -2.35 17.56 -31.20
N PHE A 499 -1.93 17.22 -32.42
CA PHE A 499 -2.80 16.72 -33.47
C PHE A 499 -2.04 15.77 -34.41
N TYR A 500 -2.78 14.95 -35.13
CA TYR A 500 -2.32 14.18 -36.27
C TYR A 500 -3.22 14.49 -37.49
N ILE A 501 -2.81 14.09 -38.68
CA ILE A 501 -3.60 14.22 -39.90
C ILE A 501 -4.32 12.90 -40.16
N ASP A 502 -5.65 12.96 -40.25
CA ASP A 502 -6.49 11.80 -40.59
C ASP A 502 -6.44 11.43 -42.09
N GLU A 503 -7.18 10.40 -42.48
CA GLU A 503 -7.28 9.94 -43.88
C GLU A 503 -7.98 10.95 -44.83
N HIS A 504 -8.70 11.92 -44.24
CA HIS A 504 -9.38 13.00 -44.95
C HIS A 504 -8.60 14.32 -44.94
N SER A 505 -7.32 14.31 -44.49
CA SER A 505 -6.47 15.48 -44.38
C SER A 505 -6.90 16.50 -43.30
N ASN A 506 -7.74 16.09 -42.33
CA ASN A 506 -8.14 16.92 -41.22
C ASN A 506 -7.15 16.80 -40.06
N LYS A 507 -7.04 17.88 -39.26
CA LYS A 507 -6.35 17.86 -37.97
C LYS A 507 -7.24 17.24 -36.91
N VAL A 508 -6.79 16.15 -36.31
CA VAL A 508 -7.51 15.43 -35.24
C VAL A 508 -6.65 15.33 -33.99
N THR A 509 -7.22 15.60 -32.83
CA THR A 509 -6.54 15.41 -31.53
C THR A 509 -6.41 13.92 -31.24
N PRO A 510 -5.20 13.39 -30.95
CA PRO A 510 -5.05 11.99 -30.59
C PRO A 510 -5.61 11.72 -29.18
N VAL A 511 -6.07 10.51 -28.95
CA VAL A 511 -6.21 9.94 -27.61
C VAL A 511 -4.82 9.57 -27.09
N MET A 512 -4.57 9.75 -25.81
CA MET A 512 -3.32 9.33 -25.18
C MET A 512 -3.60 8.30 -24.10
N LEU A 513 -2.91 7.16 -24.18
CA LEU A 513 -2.89 6.18 -23.10
C LEU A 513 -1.63 6.39 -22.27
N HIS A 514 -1.79 6.50 -20.96
CA HIS A 514 -0.67 6.50 -20.01
C HIS A 514 -0.51 5.08 -19.47
N ARG A 515 0.71 4.58 -19.37
CA ARG A 515 1.00 3.26 -18.83
C ARG A 515 2.25 3.31 -17.96
N ALA A 516 2.14 2.75 -16.76
CA ALA A 516 3.26 2.36 -15.92
C ALA A 516 3.08 0.89 -15.52
N MET A 517 4.15 0.09 -15.52
CA MET A 517 4.11 -1.31 -15.11
C MET A 517 4.52 -1.44 -13.64
N PHE A 518 5.64 -0.88 -13.26
CA PHE A 518 6.09 -0.83 -11.86
C PHE A 518 5.56 0.40 -11.12
N GLY A 519 5.24 1.47 -11.86
CA GLY A 519 4.84 2.77 -11.33
C GLY A 519 6.05 3.58 -10.84
N SER A 520 6.79 3.06 -9.88
CA SER A 520 8.08 3.58 -9.40
C SER A 520 9.03 2.42 -9.22
N LEU A 521 10.22 2.50 -9.80
CA LEU A 521 11.26 1.48 -9.65
C LEU A 521 11.67 1.36 -8.18
N GLU A 522 11.79 2.47 -7.47
CA GLU A 522 12.12 2.51 -6.05
C GLU A 522 11.07 1.72 -5.23
N ARG A 523 9.78 2.02 -5.41
CA ARG A 523 8.69 1.33 -4.73
C ARG A 523 8.65 -0.16 -5.10
N PHE A 524 8.81 -0.48 -6.37
CA PHE A 524 8.79 -1.88 -6.82
C PHE A 524 9.96 -2.69 -6.28
N ILE A 525 11.18 -2.10 -6.19
CA ILE A 525 12.33 -2.73 -5.53
C ILE A 525 12.00 -3.01 -4.05
N GLY A 526 11.41 -2.06 -3.34
CA GLY A 526 10.97 -2.27 -1.96
C GLY A 526 10.01 -3.45 -1.84
N ILE A 527 9.00 -3.50 -2.71
CA ILE A 527 8.01 -4.60 -2.77
C ILE A 527 8.69 -5.94 -3.07
N LEU A 528 9.62 -6.00 -4.03
CA LEU A 528 10.38 -7.21 -4.35
C LEU A 528 11.21 -7.72 -3.17
N ILE A 529 11.91 -6.82 -2.48
CA ILE A 529 12.71 -7.19 -1.30
C ILE A 529 11.81 -7.81 -0.24
N GLU A 530 10.65 -7.20 0.04
CA GLU A 530 9.71 -7.69 1.05
C GLU A 530 8.98 -8.97 0.61
N HIS A 531 8.56 -9.07 -0.66
CA HIS A 531 7.93 -10.27 -1.22
C HIS A 531 8.85 -11.49 -1.10
N HIS A 532 10.10 -11.36 -1.51
CA HIS A 532 11.08 -12.42 -1.45
C HIS A 532 11.76 -12.58 -0.07
N GLY A 533 11.52 -11.68 0.90
CA GLY A 533 12.23 -11.66 2.18
C GLY A 533 13.75 -11.52 2.02
N GLY A 534 14.21 -10.83 0.98
CA GLY A 534 15.61 -10.69 0.58
C GLY A 534 16.17 -11.87 -0.22
N HIS A 535 15.45 -12.98 -0.35
CA HIS A 535 15.87 -14.18 -1.12
C HIS A 535 15.52 -14.00 -2.61
N LEU A 536 16.10 -12.99 -3.25
CA LEU A 536 15.84 -12.69 -4.65
C LEU A 536 16.18 -13.88 -5.57
N PRO A 537 15.41 -14.12 -6.64
CA PRO A 537 15.81 -15.04 -7.71
C PRO A 537 17.21 -14.70 -8.23
N LEU A 538 17.96 -15.71 -8.66
CA LEU A 538 19.38 -15.52 -9.01
C LEU A 538 19.58 -14.47 -10.11
N TRP A 539 18.69 -14.39 -11.08
CA TRP A 539 18.76 -13.40 -12.16
C TRP A 539 18.60 -11.95 -11.67
N LEU A 540 17.82 -11.73 -10.59
CA LEU A 540 17.61 -10.43 -9.95
C LEU A 540 18.70 -10.08 -8.93
N SER A 541 19.40 -11.06 -8.38
CA SER A 541 20.34 -10.83 -7.29
C SER A 541 21.52 -9.95 -7.74
N PRO A 542 21.80 -8.82 -7.09
CA PRO A 542 22.91 -7.94 -7.48
C PRO A 542 24.27 -8.61 -7.32
N LEU A 543 24.42 -9.49 -6.32
CA LEU A 543 25.54 -10.40 -6.12
C LEU A 543 24.98 -11.83 -6.14
N GLN A 544 25.36 -12.61 -7.14
CA GLN A 544 24.77 -13.92 -7.40
C GLN A 544 25.48 -15.05 -6.67
N ALA A 545 26.78 -14.90 -6.47
CA ALA A 545 27.56 -15.84 -5.67
C ALA A 545 28.78 -15.17 -5.03
N VAL A 546 29.27 -15.78 -3.96
CA VAL A 546 30.58 -15.44 -3.37
C VAL A 546 31.42 -16.71 -3.34
N VAL A 547 32.69 -16.62 -3.74
CA VAL A 547 33.67 -17.67 -3.64
C VAL A 547 34.46 -17.47 -2.34
N ALA A 548 34.29 -18.37 -1.37
CA ALA A 548 34.90 -18.25 -0.06
C ALA A 548 35.95 -19.36 0.15
N THR A 549 37.15 -18.96 0.55
CA THR A 549 38.23 -19.89 0.86
C THR A 549 38.14 -20.42 2.30
N ILE A 550 38.48 -21.71 2.50
CA ILE A 550 38.64 -22.31 3.82
C ILE A 550 40.02 -21.97 4.40
N THR A 551 41.04 -22.01 3.54
CA THR A 551 42.43 -21.67 3.84
C THR A 551 43.02 -20.85 2.69
N ASP A 552 44.00 -20.04 2.96
CA ASP A 552 44.71 -19.18 2.00
C ASP A 552 45.42 -19.95 0.86
N ASP A 553 45.78 -21.20 1.08
CA ASP A 553 46.29 -22.09 0.00
C ASP A 553 45.32 -22.21 -1.20
N ALA A 554 44.01 -22.02 -0.97
CA ALA A 554 42.98 -22.10 -2.00
C ALA A 554 42.71 -20.76 -2.72
N ASP A 555 43.33 -19.64 -2.30
CA ASP A 555 43.10 -18.32 -2.86
C ASP A 555 43.38 -18.23 -4.39
N PRO A 556 44.46 -18.82 -4.92
CA PRO A 556 44.67 -18.83 -6.38
C PRO A 556 43.53 -19.50 -7.15
N TYR A 557 43.01 -20.61 -6.62
CA TYR A 557 41.88 -21.31 -7.21
C TYR A 557 40.59 -20.54 -7.08
N ALA A 558 40.33 -19.89 -5.94
CA ALA A 558 39.18 -19.05 -5.76
C ALA A 558 39.12 -17.90 -6.79
N ARG A 559 40.26 -17.23 -7.03
CA ARG A 559 40.35 -16.18 -8.07
C ARG A 559 40.10 -16.74 -9.47
N GLU A 560 40.56 -17.96 -9.76
CA GLU A 560 40.25 -18.64 -11.02
C GLU A 560 38.75 -18.90 -11.18
N VAL A 561 38.09 -19.42 -10.13
CA VAL A 561 36.64 -19.63 -10.09
C VAL A 561 35.87 -18.33 -10.35
N VAL A 562 36.26 -17.24 -9.68
CA VAL A 562 35.65 -15.92 -9.90
C VAL A 562 35.83 -15.46 -11.34
N ALA A 563 37.05 -15.58 -11.90
CA ALA A 563 37.32 -15.18 -13.26
C ALA A 563 36.52 -16.02 -14.27
N ALA A 564 36.38 -17.33 -14.03
CA ALA A 564 35.58 -18.22 -14.88
C ALA A 564 34.09 -17.86 -14.81
N ALA A 565 33.55 -17.62 -13.60
CA ALA A 565 32.16 -17.18 -13.41
C ALA A 565 31.86 -15.87 -14.11
N ARG A 566 32.74 -14.87 -13.99
CA ARG A 566 32.58 -13.56 -14.66
C ARG A 566 32.58 -13.67 -16.18
N ARG A 567 33.39 -14.63 -16.78
CA ARG A 567 33.33 -14.88 -18.23
C ARG A 567 31.98 -15.42 -18.71
N LEU A 568 31.22 -16.07 -17.82
CA LEU A 568 29.86 -16.53 -18.09
C LEU A 568 28.78 -15.43 -17.78
N GLY A 569 29.21 -14.21 -17.45
CA GLY A 569 28.32 -13.11 -17.14
C GLY A 569 27.73 -13.11 -15.73
N LEU A 570 28.24 -13.97 -14.84
CA LEU A 570 27.80 -14.02 -13.44
C LEU A 570 28.42 -12.88 -12.61
N ARG A 571 27.62 -12.28 -11.72
CA ARG A 571 28.03 -11.27 -10.74
C ARG A 571 28.55 -11.98 -9.49
N VAL A 572 29.87 -12.12 -9.40
CA VAL A 572 30.54 -12.91 -8.36
C VAL A 572 31.69 -12.14 -7.74
N GLU A 573 31.84 -12.25 -6.43
CA GLU A 573 32.95 -11.73 -5.63
C GLU A 573 33.70 -12.86 -4.94
N ASP A 574 34.93 -12.59 -4.47
CA ASP A 574 35.70 -13.49 -3.61
C ASP A 574 35.70 -13.03 -2.15
N ASP A 575 35.80 -13.99 -1.23
CA ASP A 575 36.04 -13.74 0.19
C ASP A 575 37.28 -14.54 0.61
N LEU A 576 38.43 -13.89 0.48
CA LEU A 576 39.74 -14.43 0.78
C LEU A 576 40.25 -14.06 2.17
N ARG A 577 39.39 -13.47 3.01
CA ARG A 577 39.74 -13.06 4.37
C ARG A 577 40.17 -14.29 5.21
N ASN A 578 41.17 -14.10 6.06
CA ASN A 578 41.59 -15.16 6.99
C ASN A 578 40.60 -15.24 8.17
N GLU A 579 39.39 -15.75 7.86
CA GLU A 579 38.29 -15.93 8.79
C GLU A 579 37.77 -17.37 8.71
N LYS A 580 37.19 -17.86 9.83
CA LYS A 580 36.55 -19.19 9.86
C LYS A 580 35.43 -19.27 8.83
N ILE A 581 35.38 -20.36 8.08
CA ILE A 581 34.36 -20.55 7.04
C ILE A 581 32.91 -20.38 7.57
N ASN A 582 32.63 -20.80 8.80
CA ASN A 582 31.30 -20.63 9.39
C ASN A 582 30.96 -19.15 9.62
N TYR A 583 31.95 -18.29 9.91
CA TYR A 583 31.76 -16.86 10.00
C TYR A 583 31.42 -16.27 8.63
N LYS A 584 32.18 -16.60 7.59
CA LYS A 584 31.92 -16.18 6.20
C LYS A 584 30.51 -16.63 5.74
N VAL A 585 30.15 -17.89 5.99
CA VAL A 585 28.82 -18.45 5.69
C VAL A 585 27.72 -17.61 6.35
N ARG A 586 27.86 -17.30 7.64
CA ARG A 586 26.87 -16.49 8.38
C ARG A 586 26.74 -15.08 7.81
N GLU A 587 27.85 -14.42 7.55
CA GLU A 587 27.87 -13.05 7.04
C GLU A 587 27.21 -12.95 5.66
N HIS A 588 27.59 -13.83 4.71
CA HIS A 588 26.98 -13.85 3.39
C HIS A 588 25.52 -14.30 3.39
N SER A 589 25.12 -15.13 4.36
CA SER A 589 23.70 -15.49 4.54
C SER A 589 22.88 -14.31 5.06
N LEU A 590 23.40 -13.49 5.97
CA LEU A 590 22.77 -12.26 6.42
C LEU A 590 22.64 -11.24 5.28
N ALA A 591 23.69 -11.12 4.45
CA ALA A 591 23.69 -10.30 3.24
C ALA A 591 22.82 -10.88 2.10
N LYS A 592 22.11 -11.99 2.34
CA LYS A 592 21.19 -12.64 1.38
C LYS A 592 21.84 -13.05 0.07
N VAL A 593 23.12 -13.42 0.07
CA VAL A 593 23.80 -13.95 -1.12
C VAL A 593 23.22 -15.31 -1.49
N PRO A 594 22.68 -15.52 -2.72
CA PRO A 594 21.97 -16.74 -3.07
C PRO A 594 22.82 -18.01 -3.06
N ALA A 595 24.10 -17.88 -3.44
CA ALA A 595 25.02 -19.00 -3.52
C ALA A 595 26.38 -18.67 -2.91
N LEU A 596 26.91 -19.58 -2.09
CA LEU A 596 28.27 -19.52 -1.59
C LEU A 596 29.03 -20.70 -2.15
N LEU A 597 30.10 -20.43 -2.91
CA LEU A 597 31.01 -21.41 -3.48
C LEU A 597 32.20 -21.56 -2.54
N VAL A 598 32.19 -22.62 -1.73
CA VAL A 598 33.25 -22.87 -0.77
C VAL A 598 34.35 -23.68 -1.42
N VAL A 599 35.59 -23.22 -1.31
CA VAL A 599 36.77 -23.88 -1.86
C VAL A 599 37.86 -24.05 -0.80
N GLY A 600 38.44 -25.22 -0.76
CA GLY A 600 39.57 -25.55 0.09
C GLY A 600 40.61 -26.32 -0.71
N ARG A 601 41.56 -26.95 -0.03
CA ARG A 601 42.63 -27.76 -0.66
C ARG A 601 42.09 -28.89 -1.53
N LYS A 602 41.02 -29.56 -1.06
CA LYS A 602 40.39 -30.67 -1.79
C LYS A 602 39.72 -30.20 -3.07
N GLU A 603 38.89 -29.15 -2.96
CA GLU A 603 38.18 -28.58 -4.11
C GLU A 603 39.18 -28.05 -5.15
N SER A 604 40.27 -27.43 -4.72
CA SER A 604 41.34 -26.95 -5.58
C SER A 604 42.04 -28.11 -6.33
N ALA A 605 42.34 -29.20 -5.62
CA ALA A 605 42.98 -30.37 -6.23
C ALA A 605 42.08 -31.13 -7.22
N ASP A 606 40.80 -31.30 -6.84
CA ASP A 606 39.81 -32.06 -7.61
C ASP A 606 39.10 -31.20 -8.69
N ARG A 607 39.41 -29.89 -8.78
CA ARG A 607 38.76 -28.94 -9.70
C ARG A 607 37.23 -28.87 -9.51
N THR A 608 36.79 -28.87 -8.26
CA THR A 608 35.38 -28.82 -7.85
C THR A 608 35.08 -27.57 -7.04
N VAL A 609 33.82 -27.31 -6.79
CA VAL A 609 33.33 -26.31 -5.83
C VAL A 609 32.24 -26.92 -4.97
N SER A 610 32.20 -26.51 -3.70
CA SER A 610 31.16 -26.89 -2.76
C SER A 610 30.12 -25.78 -2.67
N ILE A 611 28.94 -26.00 -3.25
CA ILE A 611 27.86 -24.99 -3.35
C ILE A 611 26.95 -25.09 -2.15
N ARG A 612 26.81 -23.97 -1.40
CA ARG A 612 25.76 -23.76 -0.39
C ARG A 612 24.74 -22.79 -0.93
N ARG A 613 23.46 -23.11 -0.81
CA ARG A 613 22.36 -22.25 -1.23
C ARG A 613 21.72 -21.58 -0.02
N LEU A 614 21.42 -20.30 -0.15
CA LEU A 614 20.72 -19.55 0.88
C LEU A 614 19.38 -20.21 1.23
N GLY A 615 19.11 -20.39 2.54
CA GLY A 615 17.87 -21.01 3.02
C GLY A 615 17.77 -22.53 2.83
N LYS A 616 18.82 -23.19 2.32
CA LYS A 616 18.87 -24.66 2.21
C LYS A 616 19.94 -25.25 3.12
N GLU A 617 19.62 -26.36 3.75
CA GLU A 617 20.60 -27.12 4.52
C GLU A 617 21.51 -27.93 3.61
N GLY A 618 22.77 -28.13 4.04
CA GLY A 618 23.75 -28.94 3.33
C GLY A 618 24.50 -28.17 2.23
N GLN A 619 25.27 -28.93 1.48
CA GLN A 619 26.09 -28.46 0.36
C GLN A 619 26.19 -29.52 -0.74
N THR A 620 26.37 -29.08 -1.97
CA THR A 620 26.54 -29.93 -3.13
C THR A 620 27.92 -29.71 -3.74
N VAL A 621 28.71 -30.76 -3.89
CA VAL A 621 30.02 -30.67 -4.54
C VAL A 621 29.86 -31.02 -6.02
N LEU A 622 30.29 -30.11 -6.89
CA LEU A 622 30.20 -30.27 -8.35
C LEU A 622 31.55 -29.93 -9.02
N PRO A 623 31.85 -30.55 -10.17
CA PRO A 623 32.91 -30.05 -11.05
C PRO A 623 32.69 -28.56 -11.39
N LEU A 624 33.77 -27.80 -11.45
CA LEU A 624 33.72 -26.32 -11.63
C LEU A 624 32.84 -25.93 -12.82
N ASP A 625 33.07 -26.51 -13.99
CA ASP A 625 32.34 -26.12 -15.21
C ASP A 625 30.85 -26.40 -15.09
N LYS A 626 30.46 -27.55 -14.50
CA LYS A 626 29.05 -27.91 -14.28
C LYS A 626 28.38 -26.96 -13.28
N ALA A 627 29.10 -26.62 -12.22
CA ALA A 627 28.61 -25.70 -11.21
C ALA A 627 28.34 -24.29 -11.78
N LEU A 628 29.30 -23.76 -12.52
CA LEU A 628 29.18 -22.43 -13.12
C LEU A 628 28.14 -22.38 -14.24
N GLN A 629 28.04 -23.42 -15.06
CA GLN A 629 27.02 -23.52 -16.11
C GLN A 629 25.60 -23.54 -15.49
N ALA A 630 25.40 -24.36 -14.45
CA ALA A 630 24.11 -24.41 -13.76
C ALA A 630 23.69 -23.05 -13.15
N LEU A 631 24.66 -22.33 -12.57
CA LEU A 631 24.40 -20.96 -12.07
C LEU A 631 24.11 -19.97 -13.21
N ALA A 632 24.85 -20.08 -14.33
CA ALA A 632 24.63 -19.20 -15.47
C ALA A 632 23.24 -19.44 -16.11
N ASP A 633 22.81 -20.69 -16.22
CA ASP A 633 21.48 -21.04 -16.75
C ASP A 633 20.35 -20.54 -15.82
N GLU A 634 20.53 -20.64 -14.50
CA GLU A 634 19.58 -20.13 -13.50
C GLU A 634 19.53 -18.58 -13.51
N ALA A 635 20.65 -17.94 -13.80
CA ALA A 635 20.78 -16.48 -13.84
C ALA A 635 20.18 -15.85 -15.11
N VAL A 636 19.71 -16.62 -16.08
CA VAL A 636 19.04 -16.10 -17.28
C VAL A 636 17.68 -15.50 -16.90
N PRO A 637 17.41 -14.21 -17.24
CA PRO A 637 16.10 -13.61 -17.02
C PRO A 637 14.97 -14.36 -17.74
N PRO A 638 13.73 -14.36 -17.20
CA PRO A 638 12.61 -15.12 -17.76
C PRO A 638 12.28 -14.77 -19.22
N ASP A 639 12.32 -13.48 -19.58
CA ASP A 639 12.09 -12.99 -20.94
C ASP A 639 13.13 -13.56 -21.93
N VAL A 640 14.40 -13.54 -21.57
CA VAL A 640 15.50 -14.07 -22.39
C VAL A 640 15.41 -15.60 -22.49
N ARG A 641 14.98 -16.28 -21.41
CA ARG A 641 14.80 -17.74 -21.41
C ARG A 641 13.70 -18.16 -22.39
N ARG A 642 12.57 -17.45 -22.43
CA ARG A 642 11.49 -17.69 -23.40
C ARG A 642 11.96 -17.53 -24.84
N LEU A 643 12.74 -16.51 -25.14
CA LEU A 643 13.30 -16.31 -26.49
C LEU A 643 14.21 -17.47 -26.93
N LYS A 644 15.06 -17.96 -26.00
CA LYS A 644 15.93 -19.11 -26.28
C LYS A 644 15.18 -20.42 -26.48
N GLN A 645 14.00 -20.58 -25.89
CA GLN A 645 13.14 -21.77 -26.06
C GLN A 645 12.31 -21.72 -27.34
N ALA A 646 12.03 -20.52 -27.86
CA ALA A 646 11.28 -20.31 -29.10
C ALA A 646 12.17 -20.33 -30.36
N ALA A 647 13.50 -20.17 -30.22
CA ALA A 647 14.51 -20.25 -31.29
C ALA A 647 15.02 -21.67 -31.48
#